data_6d7e8066bf51b63a9c86b5115adb85ce
#
_entry.id   6d7e8066bf51b63a9c86b5115adb85ce
#
_cell.length_a   1.000
_cell.length_b   1.000
_cell.length_c   1.000
_cell.angle_alpha   90.00
_cell.angle_beta   90.00
_cell.angle_gamma   90.00
#
_symmetry.space_group_name_H-M   'P 1'
#
loop_
_entity.id
_entity.type
_entity.pdbx_description
1 polymer ?
#
loop_
_entity_poly.entity_id
_entity_poly.type
_entity_poly.pdbx_seq_one_letter_code
_entity_poly.pdbx_strand_id
1 'polypeptide(L)'
;MNCIGTYDGTIFYNPANKFCIISVKTADQSVPAEARSNRRYKDHLIRFTAVGYEIPRTDAVELELDGEWAKGKYGVQLQVEQWREIVPRTKNGVEGYLASGLIKGIGPKTAADIVERFGVDTLDILEHQPERLLEIRGITENKLEDIKASYAENRMLQGIMTLLAPFKITPKTALKIYQYFGPTSVEILEKSPFELCQISGFGFRRVDAIVQKSGGDLHDPMRIKGAVFCALDEGKSKRGHLYISSEELEKSALKLLNEKIPVPELRLHQQEVRDMMQEMILNGAIVSVKDNIYLPRVFAQEDETARRIAQRLVTQMPVEHIAPVLEQVKVEMGLRLSAQQEAAVYAAFRHGLSVITGSPGTGKTTVLRTILEVYRRLHPDGKIALMAPTGRASRRMSESTGFEEARTLHSGLGLTSEEDEGSRNRKSEPLSADLIIVDEFSMVDMWLAEKFFERMKINARIVLVGDPDQLPSVGAGNVFREIIETKIVPVTVLDQIFRQSKDSLIAYNAKFINEGNTKLFYGPDFVFVSGDSQEDTAEKITERYCLEIQESGIENVQILSPFRSEGAASSEQLNETIRELVNPFRSAEEEIKFGPKIFRVNDRIMQTKNTEKVSNGDLGFIRYIKDTDQGKKIGMDFGAGRTLEYGVDDLSNVDLAYATTIHKAMGSEYETVIMPLLKAHTIMMYRNLLYTGITRAKKRVVLIGQKQVLFMAIHRNEIGKRNTLLGMRIQMYFKAYAKKAGIPIPAALEEQLKNAS
;
A
#
# COMPACT_ATOMS: atom_id res chain seq x y z
N MET A 1 26.69 -22.91 0.37
CA MET A 1 27.16 -24.26 0.79
C MET A 1 26.08 -25.25 0.41
N ASN A 2 26.47 -26.33 -0.23
CA ASN A 2 25.56 -27.35 -0.74
C ASN A 2 25.46 -28.51 0.29
N CYS A 3 24.24 -28.92 0.64
CA CYS A 3 23.96 -30.03 1.54
C CYS A 3 22.85 -30.91 0.98
N ILE A 4 23.09 -32.22 0.89
CA ILE A 4 22.08 -33.17 0.43
C ILE A 4 21.43 -33.82 1.67
N GLY A 5 20.10 -33.84 1.70
CA GLY A 5 19.36 -34.43 2.79
C GLY A 5 17.91 -34.70 2.46
N THR A 6 17.23 -35.36 3.36
CA THR A 6 15.80 -35.68 3.21
C THR A 6 14.99 -34.96 4.28
N TYR A 7 13.79 -34.53 3.93
CA TYR A 7 12.84 -33.92 4.87
C TYR A 7 12.56 -34.89 6.04
N ASP A 8 12.56 -34.36 7.27
CA ASP A 8 12.30 -35.12 8.50
C ASP A 8 11.04 -34.62 9.23
N GLY A 9 10.69 -33.34 9.08
CA GLY A 9 9.47 -32.78 9.66
C GLY A 9 9.34 -31.27 9.45
N THR A 10 8.11 -30.77 9.50
CA THR A 10 7.84 -29.33 9.45
C THR A 10 7.88 -28.74 10.85
N ILE A 11 8.69 -27.70 11.05
CA ILE A 11 8.75 -26.91 12.28
C ILE A 11 7.76 -25.73 12.16
N PHE A 12 7.70 -25.10 10.99
CA PHE A 12 6.78 -24.00 10.71
C PHE A 12 6.46 -23.96 9.22
N TYR A 13 5.22 -23.60 8.85
CA TYR A 13 4.81 -23.38 7.48
C TYR A 13 3.77 -22.27 7.39
N ASN A 14 3.96 -21.36 6.46
CA ASN A 14 2.99 -20.30 6.15
C ASN A 14 2.37 -20.54 4.77
N PRO A 15 1.06 -20.91 4.70
CA PRO A 15 0.40 -21.22 3.43
C PRO A 15 0.32 -20.04 2.46
N ALA A 16 0.25 -18.81 2.99
CA ALA A 16 0.04 -17.61 2.17
C ALA A 16 1.28 -17.22 1.35
N ASN A 17 2.48 -17.48 1.88
CA ASN A 17 3.74 -17.13 1.22
C ASN A 17 4.66 -18.34 1.02
N LYS A 18 4.19 -19.54 1.39
CA LYS A 18 4.90 -20.82 1.32
C LYS A 18 6.26 -20.83 2.03
N PHE A 19 6.50 -19.88 2.95
CA PHE A 19 7.68 -19.89 3.81
C PHE A 19 7.62 -21.06 4.75
N CYS A 20 8.72 -21.81 4.87
CA CYS A 20 8.80 -22.97 5.75
C CYS A 20 10.12 -23.01 6.54
N ILE A 21 10.02 -23.62 7.72
CA ILE A 21 11.13 -24.04 8.55
C ILE A 21 10.95 -25.54 8.72
N ILE A 22 11.92 -26.31 8.22
CA ILE A 22 11.87 -27.76 8.23
C ILE A 22 13.09 -28.35 8.95
N SER A 23 12.91 -29.54 9.49
CA SER A 23 14.00 -30.42 9.92
C SER A 23 14.43 -31.26 8.72
N VAL A 24 15.71 -31.32 8.47
CA VAL A 24 16.32 -32.14 7.41
C VAL A 24 17.25 -33.16 8.05
N LYS A 25 17.17 -34.42 7.60
CA LYS A 25 18.08 -35.50 8.00
C LYS A 25 19.07 -35.77 6.87
N THR A 26 20.36 -35.94 7.25
CA THR A 26 21.44 -36.16 6.27
C THR A 26 22.54 -37.03 6.83
N ALA A 27 23.26 -37.72 5.95
CA ALA A 27 24.52 -38.40 6.27
C ALA A 27 25.74 -37.48 6.08
N ASP A 28 25.55 -36.27 5.54
CA ASP A 28 26.61 -35.34 5.21
C ASP A 28 27.27 -34.78 6.48
N GLN A 29 28.55 -35.03 6.61
CA GLN A 29 29.36 -34.60 7.74
C GLN A 29 29.81 -33.12 7.64
N SER A 30 29.58 -32.47 6.51
CA SER A 30 29.90 -31.05 6.29
C SER A 30 29.02 -30.09 7.08
N VAL A 31 27.86 -30.58 7.60
CA VAL A 31 26.98 -29.80 8.47
C VAL A 31 27.72 -29.32 9.72
N PRO A 32 27.79 -28.00 10.01
CA PRO A 32 28.47 -27.46 11.17
C PRO A 32 27.99 -28.09 12.48
N ALA A 33 28.91 -28.38 13.39
CA ALA A 33 28.55 -28.99 14.67
C ALA A 33 27.52 -28.20 15.47
N GLU A 34 27.61 -26.88 15.39
CA GLU A 34 26.67 -25.94 16.04
C GLU A 34 25.24 -25.95 15.45
N ALA A 35 25.09 -26.43 14.22
CA ALA A 35 23.80 -26.54 13.52
C ALA A 35 23.13 -27.91 13.75
N ARG A 36 23.87 -28.89 14.26
CA ARG A 36 23.38 -30.25 14.47
C ARG A 36 22.43 -30.30 15.67
N SER A 37 21.33 -31.05 15.52
CA SER A 37 20.38 -31.29 16.62
C SER A 37 21.09 -32.07 17.75
N ASN A 38 20.90 -31.60 18.99
CA ASN A 38 21.43 -32.25 20.20
C ASN A 38 20.68 -33.54 20.61
N ARG A 39 19.56 -33.87 19.92
CA ARG A 39 18.80 -35.11 20.18
C ARG A 39 19.50 -36.30 19.53
N ARG A 40 19.61 -37.42 20.27
CA ARG A 40 20.10 -38.69 19.72
C ARG A 40 18.95 -39.43 19.03
N TYR A 41 19.18 -39.76 17.77
CA TYR A 41 18.23 -40.52 16.96
C TYR A 41 18.80 -41.94 16.68
N LYS A 42 17.90 -42.92 16.53
CA LYS A 42 18.28 -44.32 16.33
C LYS A 42 18.95 -44.61 14.97
N ASP A 43 18.69 -43.74 13.97
CA ASP A 43 19.16 -43.87 12.60
C ASP A 43 20.60 -43.32 12.36
N HIS A 44 21.22 -42.76 13.40
CA HIS A 44 22.58 -42.16 13.34
C HIS A 44 22.74 -41.03 12.30
N LEU A 45 21.65 -40.50 11.73
CA LEU A 45 21.69 -39.37 10.79
C LEU A 45 21.77 -38.03 11.53
N ILE A 46 22.49 -37.09 10.93
CA ILE A 46 22.54 -35.71 11.38
C ILE A 46 21.22 -35.03 11.03
N ARG A 47 20.70 -34.23 11.95
CA ARG A 47 19.54 -33.38 11.72
C ARG A 47 19.91 -31.95 11.94
N PHE A 48 19.43 -31.08 11.03
CA PHE A 48 19.60 -29.64 11.10
C PHE A 48 18.32 -28.93 10.66
N THR A 49 18.22 -27.65 10.96
CA THR A 49 17.09 -26.82 10.56
C THR A 49 17.40 -26.10 9.25
N ALA A 50 16.54 -26.24 8.27
CA ALA A 50 16.55 -25.50 7.02
C ALA A 50 15.37 -24.52 6.96
N VAL A 51 15.63 -23.30 6.51
CA VAL A 51 14.66 -22.20 6.44
C VAL A 51 14.63 -21.65 5.02
N GLY A 52 13.46 -21.61 4.42
CA GLY A 52 13.34 -21.12 3.03
C GLY A 52 11.89 -21.05 2.59
N TYR A 53 11.73 -20.89 1.29
CA TYR A 53 10.42 -20.84 0.65
C TYR A 53 10.23 -22.05 -0.25
N GLU A 54 9.00 -22.60 -0.25
CA GLU A 54 8.57 -23.70 -1.11
C GLU A 54 9.46 -24.97 -1.05
N ILE A 55 10.29 -25.13 -0.02
CA ILE A 55 11.07 -26.35 0.14
C ILE A 55 10.11 -27.53 0.26
N PRO A 56 10.27 -28.60 -0.54
CA PRO A 56 9.42 -29.78 -0.49
C PRO A 56 9.35 -30.38 0.91
N ARG A 57 8.12 -30.64 1.39
CA ARG A 57 7.86 -31.15 2.72
C ARG A 57 7.45 -32.62 2.67
N THR A 58 8.25 -33.40 1.96
CA THR A 58 8.05 -34.82 1.78
C THR A 58 9.39 -35.54 1.92
N ASP A 59 9.39 -36.69 2.54
CA ASP A 59 10.54 -37.59 2.65
C ASP A 59 10.73 -38.50 1.43
N ALA A 60 9.85 -38.35 0.44
CA ALA A 60 9.87 -39.12 -0.79
C ALA A 60 10.99 -38.74 -1.76
N VAL A 61 11.64 -37.59 -1.56
CA VAL A 61 12.73 -37.10 -2.41
C VAL A 61 13.94 -36.69 -1.57
N GLU A 62 15.13 -36.83 -2.14
CA GLU A 62 16.32 -36.19 -1.61
C GLU A 62 16.36 -34.75 -2.13
N LEU A 63 16.74 -33.84 -1.25
CA LEU A 63 16.84 -32.42 -1.52
C LEU A 63 18.32 -32.02 -1.53
N GLU A 64 18.75 -31.40 -2.59
CA GLU A 64 20.02 -30.66 -2.60
C GLU A 64 19.68 -29.22 -2.22
N LEU A 65 20.19 -28.80 -1.06
CA LEU A 65 19.92 -27.50 -0.46
C LEU A 65 21.19 -26.65 -0.54
N ASP A 66 21.13 -25.53 -1.22
CA ASP A 66 22.22 -24.56 -1.25
C ASP A 66 21.84 -23.30 -0.48
N GLY A 67 22.75 -22.81 0.35
CA GLY A 67 22.48 -21.66 1.21
C GLY A 67 23.63 -21.32 2.15
N GLU A 68 23.37 -20.39 3.07
CA GLU A 68 24.32 -19.93 4.08
C GLU A 68 23.88 -20.34 5.50
N TRP A 69 24.85 -20.78 6.30
CA TRP A 69 24.62 -21.05 7.72
C TRP A 69 24.54 -19.74 8.48
N ALA A 70 23.40 -19.44 9.07
CA ALA A 70 23.15 -18.23 9.83
C ALA A 70 22.65 -18.55 11.24
N LYS A 71 23.00 -17.69 12.20
CA LYS A 71 22.50 -17.80 13.57
C LYS A 71 21.08 -17.26 13.63
N GLY A 72 20.11 -18.16 13.70
CA GLY A 72 18.70 -17.81 13.87
C GLY A 72 18.31 -17.81 15.35
N LYS A 73 17.02 -17.55 15.62
CA LYS A 73 16.45 -17.48 16.97
C LYS A 73 16.57 -18.78 17.77
N TYR A 74 16.67 -19.92 17.09
CA TYR A 74 16.69 -21.27 17.67
C TYR A 74 18.00 -22.00 17.43
N GLY A 75 19.09 -21.32 17.12
CA GLY A 75 20.39 -21.89 16.84
C GLY A 75 20.88 -21.59 15.42
N VAL A 76 21.96 -22.26 15.03
CA VAL A 76 22.47 -22.17 13.65
C VAL A 76 21.58 -22.97 12.73
N GLN A 77 21.13 -22.35 11.65
CA GLN A 77 20.21 -22.93 10.65
C GLN A 77 20.69 -22.62 9.25
N LEU A 78 20.37 -23.48 8.29
CA LEU A 78 20.65 -23.25 6.88
C LEU A 78 19.58 -22.30 6.31
N GLN A 79 19.98 -21.10 5.94
CA GLN A 79 19.16 -20.19 5.13
C GLN A 79 19.23 -20.67 3.69
N VAL A 80 18.21 -21.40 3.26
CA VAL A 80 18.17 -22.01 1.92
C VAL A 80 17.89 -20.90 0.91
N GLU A 81 18.87 -20.68 0.05
CA GLU A 81 18.77 -19.76 -1.08
C GLU A 81 18.21 -20.47 -2.29
N GLN A 82 18.59 -21.77 -2.45
CA GLN A 82 18.18 -22.63 -3.55
C GLN A 82 17.98 -24.04 -3.05
N TRP A 83 17.11 -24.75 -3.73
CA TRP A 83 16.95 -26.18 -3.55
C TRP A 83 16.57 -26.82 -4.88
N ARG A 84 16.97 -28.07 -5.05
CA ARG A 84 16.46 -28.91 -6.14
C ARG A 84 16.20 -30.32 -5.63
N GLU A 85 15.25 -30.97 -6.26
CA GLU A 85 14.97 -32.36 -6.03
C GLU A 85 15.98 -33.21 -6.81
N ILE A 86 16.57 -34.20 -6.14
CA ILE A 86 17.39 -35.18 -6.81
C ILE A 86 16.45 -36.18 -7.47
N VAL A 87 16.47 -36.22 -8.80
CA VAL A 87 15.58 -37.10 -9.59
C VAL A 87 15.79 -38.56 -9.18
N PRO A 88 14.75 -39.26 -8.73
CA PRO A 88 14.86 -40.64 -8.32
C PRO A 88 15.25 -41.54 -9.48
N ARG A 89 16.23 -42.42 -9.27
CA ARG A 89 16.67 -43.41 -10.27
C ARG A 89 16.24 -44.86 -9.97
N THR A 90 15.43 -45.02 -8.90
CA THR A 90 14.90 -46.32 -8.48
C THR A 90 13.38 -46.32 -8.54
N LYS A 91 12.76 -47.49 -8.77
CA LYS A 91 11.27 -47.60 -8.77
C LYS A 91 10.62 -46.99 -7.54
N ASN A 92 11.12 -47.30 -6.37
CA ASN A 92 10.59 -46.75 -5.10
C ASN A 92 10.76 -45.23 -4.99
N GLY A 93 11.86 -44.68 -5.53
CA GLY A 93 12.11 -43.26 -5.57
C GLY A 93 11.16 -42.53 -6.53
N VAL A 94 10.92 -43.09 -7.71
CA VAL A 94 9.96 -42.55 -8.70
C VAL A 94 8.53 -42.60 -8.14
N GLU A 95 8.14 -43.70 -7.49
CA GLU A 95 6.83 -43.87 -6.86
C GLU A 95 6.65 -42.82 -5.74
N GLY A 96 7.63 -42.67 -4.86
CA GLY A 96 7.62 -41.67 -3.80
C GLY A 96 7.50 -40.25 -4.35
N TYR A 97 8.24 -39.93 -5.42
CA TYR A 97 8.17 -38.62 -6.09
C TYR A 97 6.76 -38.31 -6.62
N LEU A 98 6.16 -39.26 -7.36
CA LEU A 98 4.81 -39.10 -7.88
C LEU A 98 3.74 -39.00 -6.77
N ALA A 99 3.91 -39.75 -5.69
CA ALA A 99 2.99 -39.78 -4.55
C ALA A 99 3.13 -38.57 -3.62
N SER A 100 4.18 -37.75 -3.77
CA SER A 100 4.55 -36.64 -2.87
C SER A 100 3.55 -35.49 -2.81
N GLY A 101 2.57 -35.43 -3.74
CA GLY A 101 1.63 -34.31 -3.89
C GLY A 101 2.17 -33.13 -4.68
N LEU A 102 3.39 -33.20 -5.20
CA LEU A 102 4.00 -32.19 -6.07
C LEU A 102 3.30 -32.15 -7.44
N ILE A 103 2.80 -33.30 -7.90
CA ILE A 103 2.06 -33.40 -9.16
C ILE A 103 0.58 -33.61 -8.85
N LYS A 104 -0.24 -32.59 -9.16
CA LYS A 104 -1.69 -32.67 -8.96
C LYS A 104 -2.28 -33.82 -9.81
N GLY A 105 -3.23 -34.54 -9.22
CA GLY A 105 -3.91 -35.63 -9.91
C GLY A 105 -3.26 -37.00 -9.71
N ILE A 106 -2.06 -37.11 -9.15
CA ILE A 106 -1.41 -38.38 -8.78
C ILE A 106 -1.39 -38.56 -7.27
N GLY A 107 -2.21 -39.49 -6.77
CA GLY A 107 -2.15 -39.92 -5.36
C GLY A 107 -1.30 -41.20 -5.20
N PRO A 108 -1.04 -41.64 -3.94
CA PRO A 108 -0.15 -42.77 -3.66
C PRO A 108 -0.51 -44.05 -4.45
N LYS A 109 -1.81 -44.39 -4.54
CA LYS A 109 -2.26 -45.55 -5.27
C LYS A 109 -2.01 -45.42 -6.79
N THR A 110 -2.33 -44.26 -7.36
CA THR A 110 -2.10 -43.99 -8.79
C THR A 110 -0.60 -43.98 -9.12
N ALA A 111 0.23 -43.45 -8.19
CA ALA A 111 1.70 -43.49 -8.33
C ALA A 111 2.23 -44.92 -8.38
N ALA A 112 1.77 -45.80 -7.47
CA ALA A 112 2.13 -47.21 -7.48
C ALA A 112 1.75 -47.90 -8.78
N ASP A 113 0.52 -47.72 -9.26
CA ASP A 113 0.02 -48.30 -10.50
C ASP A 113 0.83 -47.84 -11.74
N ILE A 114 1.21 -46.52 -11.76
CA ILE A 114 2.05 -45.93 -12.83
C ILE A 114 3.45 -46.56 -12.83
N VAL A 115 4.10 -46.61 -11.66
CA VAL A 115 5.46 -47.15 -11.56
C VAL A 115 5.52 -48.67 -11.72
N GLU A 116 4.49 -49.40 -11.32
CA GLU A 116 4.38 -50.82 -11.62
C GLU A 116 4.37 -51.07 -13.12
N ARG A 117 3.68 -50.22 -13.88
CA ARG A 117 3.54 -50.36 -15.37
C ARG A 117 4.78 -49.87 -16.10
N PHE A 118 5.36 -48.73 -15.71
CA PHE A 118 6.38 -48.06 -16.52
C PHE A 118 7.79 -48.09 -15.86
N GLY A 119 7.88 -48.48 -14.61
CA GLY A 119 9.15 -48.60 -13.90
C GLY A 119 9.90 -47.26 -13.75
N VAL A 120 11.21 -47.30 -13.99
CA VAL A 120 12.08 -46.11 -13.91
C VAL A 120 11.89 -45.13 -15.06
N ASP A 121 11.30 -45.58 -16.15
CA ASP A 121 11.07 -44.77 -17.36
C ASP A 121 9.80 -43.89 -17.23
N THR A 122 9.14 -43.94 -16.07
CA THR A 122 7.90 -43.19 -15.79
C THR A 122 8.06 -41.68 -16.02
N LEU A 123 9.17 -41.08 -15.60
CA LEU A 123 9.41 -39.66 -15.76
C LEU A 123 9.65 -39.26 -17.21
N ASP A 124 10.35 -40.10 -17.97
CA ASP A 124 10.54 -39.94 -19.42
C ASP A 124 9.21 -40.04 -20.17
N ILE A 125 8.33 -40.95 -19.74
CA ILE A 125 7.00 -41.13 -20.32
C ILE A 125 6.13 -39.90 -19.99
N LEU A 126 6.15 -39.39 -18.75
CA LEU A 126 5.45 -38.17 -18.37
C LEU A 126 5.88 -36.97 -19.21
N GLU A 127 7.15 -36.93 -19.61
CA GLU A 127 7.72 -35.84 -20.39
C GLU A 127 7.45 -35.91 -21.86
N HIS A 128 7.63 -37.11 -22.45
CA HIS A 128 7.68 -37.28 -23.91
C HIS A 128 6.49 -38.03 -24.47
N GLN A 129 5.81 -38.86 -23.69
CA GLN A 129 4.69 -39.71 -24.10
C GLN A 129 3.58 -39.78 -23.04
N PRO A 130 3.09 -38.62 -22.52
CA PRO A 130 2.14 -38.59 -21.38
C PRO A 130 0.82 -39.30 -21.67
N GLU A 131 0.43 -39.46 -22.95
CA GLU A 131 -0.79 -40.18 -23.37
C GLU A 131 -0.77 -41.65 -22.93
N ARG A 132 0.39 -42.25 -22.73
CA ARG A 132 0.53 -43.60 -22.21
C ARG A 132 0.01 -43.79 -20.79
N LEU A 133 -0.11 -42.68 -20.01
CA LEU A 133 -0.73 -42.74 -18.70
C LEU A 133 -2.22 -43.14 -18.75
N LEU A 134 -2.88 -43.00 -19.91
CA LEU A 134 -4.25 -43.47 -20.09
C LEU A 134 -4.35 -45.02 -20.02
N GLU A 135 -3.22 -45.74 -20.13
CA GLU A 135 -3.17 -47.21 -19.91
C GLU A 135 -3.44 -47.55 -18.42
N ILE A 136 -3.35 -46.56 -17.49
CA ILE A 136 -3.53 -46.75 -16.06
C ILE A 136 -4.99 -46.56 -15.67
N ARG A 137 -5.54 -47.54 -15.00
CA ARG A 137 -6.93 -47.51 -14.56
C ARG A 137 -7.19 -46.33 -13.60
N GLY A 138 -8.12 -45.44 -13.97
CA GLY A 138 -8.50 -44.27 -13.19
C GLY A 138 -7.80 -42.98 -13.59
N ILE A 139 -7.01 -43.00 -14.68
CA ILE A 139 -6.56 -41.78 -15.36
C ILE A 139 -7.46 -41.58 -16.57
N THR A 140 -8.25 -40.51 -16.53
CA THR A 140 -9.11 -40.06 -17.64
C THR A 140 -8.38 -38.95 -18.42
N GLU A 141 -8.86 -38.61 -19.63
CA GLU A 141 -8.30 -37.54 -20.43
C GLU A 141 -8.21 -36.20 -19.64
N ASN A 142 -9.27 -35.82 -18.92
CA ASN A 142 -9.25 -34.60 -18.09
C ASN A 142 -8.18 -34.68 -16.99
N LYS A 143 -8.06 -35.83 -16.34
CA LYS A 143 -7.06 -36.05 -15.31
C LYS A 143 -5.64 -36.08 -15.87
N LEU A 144 -5.45 -36.58 -17.08
CA LEU A 144 -4.19 -36.54 -17.80
C LEU A 144 -3.77 -35.10 -18.10
N GLU A 145 -4.68 -34.24 -18.54
CA GLU A 145 -4.39 -32.83 -18.79
C GLU A 145 -3.99 -32.10 -17.49
N ASP A 146 -4.67 -32.38 -16.39
CA ASP A 146 -4.27 -31.82 -15.06
C ASP A 146 -2.86 -32.27 -14.65
N ILE A 147 -2.53 -33.54 -14.85
CA ILE A 147 -1.21 -34.10 -14.55
C ILE A 147 -0.14 -33.48 -15.46
N LYS A 148 -0.38 -33.36 -16.76
CA LYS A 148 0.52 -32.74 -17.75
C LYS A 148 0.80 -31.26 -17.34
N ALA A 149 -0.26 -30.51 -17.06
CA ALA A 149 -0.14 -29.11 -16.69
C ALA A 149 0.68 -28.93 -15.39
N SER A 150 0.39 -29.73 -14.37
CA SER A 150 1.09 -29.66 -13.08
C SER A 150 2.55 -30.08 -13.17
N TYR A 151 2.86 -31.11 -13.98
CA TYR A 151 4.24 -31.56 -14.21
C TYR A 151 5.07 -30.52 -14.97
N ALA A 152 4.47 -29.94 -16.03
CA ALA A 152 5.11 -28.88 -16.82
C ALA A 152 5.35 -27.60 -15.97
N GLU A 153 4.38 -27.22 -15.13
CA GLU A 153 4.52 -26.08 -14.20
C GLU A 153 5.69 -26.30 -13.23
N ASN A 154 5.78 -27.46 -12.61
CA ASN A 154 6.83 -27.77 -11.65
C ASN A 154 8.23 -27.74 -12.30
N ARG A 155 8.36 -28.31 -13.49
CA ARG A 155 9.61 -28.32 -14.25
C ARG A 155 10.05 -26.93 -14.71
N MET A 156 9.10 -26.09 -15.16
CA MET A 156 9.38 -24.71 -15.55
C MET A 156 9.84 -23.87 -14.36
N LEU A 157 9.20 -24.04 -13.20
CA LEU A 157 9.63 -23.35 -11.97
C LEU A 157 11.06 -23.74 -11.59
N GLN A 158 11.43 -25.02 -11.71
CA GLN A 158 12.82 -25.47 -11.49
C GLN A 158 13.79 -24.82 -12.49
N GLY A 159 13.42 -24.73 -13.77
CA GLY A 159 14.22 -24.05 -14.79
C GLY A 159 14.44 -22.58 -14.48
N ILE A 160 13.39 -21.86 -14.14
CA ILE A 160 13.45 -20.45 -13.72
C ILE A 160 14.34 -20.29 -12.47
N MET A 161 14.16 -21.13 -11.46
CA MET A 161 14.95 -21.08 -10.25
C MET A 161 16.44 -21.35 -10.52
N THR A 162 16.76 -22.31 -11.38
CA THR A 162 18.14 -22.63 -11.77
C THR A 162 18.81 -21.44 -12.47
N LEU A 163 18.14 -20.80 -13.42
CA LEU A 163 18.66 -19.62 -14.11
C LEU A 163 18.84 -18.41 -13.19
N LEU A 164 17.93 -18.25 -12.24
CA LEU A 164 17.93 -17.11 -11.30
C LEU A 164 18.69 -17.38 -10.03
N ALA A 165 19.21 -18.59 -9.85
CA ALA A 165 19.98 -19.04 -8.71
C ALA A 165 21.13 -18.11 -8.32
N PRO A 166 22.01 -17.65 -9.25
CA PRO A 166 23.12 -16.75 -8.91
C PRO A 166 22.69 -15.39 -8.36
N PHE A 167 21.41 -15.07 -8.42
CA PHE A 167 20.87 -13.73 -8.12
C PHE A 167 20.05 -13.68 -6.84
N LYS A 168 20.05 -14.74 -6.04
CA LYS A 168 19.35 -14.84 -4.75
C LYS A 168 17.85 -14.50 -4.89
N ILE A 169 17.22 -15.01 -5.94
CA ILE A 169 15.79 -14.79 -6.20
C ILE A 169 14.97 -15.88 -5.51
N THR A 170 13.97 -15.45 -4.72
CA THR A 170 13.14 -16.38 -3.96
C THR A 170 12.17 -17.16 -4.86
N PRO A 171 11.78 -18.38 -4.50
CA PRO A 171 10.78 -19.18 -5.22
C PRO A 171 9.46 -18.45 -5.47
N LYS A 172 9.02 -17.62 -4.52
CA LYS A 172 7.85 -16.74 -4.69
C LYS A 172 8.00 -15.82 -5.90
N THR A 173 9.20 -15.37 -6.15
CA THR A 173 9.52 -14.48 -7.27
C THR A 173 9.56 -15.25 -8.59
N ALA A 174 10.10 -16.47 -8.58
CA ALA A 174 10.07 -17.39 -9.75
C ALA A 174 8.62 -17.73 -10.13
N LEU A 175 7.77 -18.00 -9.14
CA LEU A 175 6.35 -18.25 -9.37
C LEU A 175 5.64 -17.05 -10.02
N LYS A 176 5.94 -15.82 -9.60
CA LYS A 176 5.38 -14.61 -10.23
C LYS A 176 5.80 -14.48 -11.69
N ILE A 177 7.05 -14.80 -12.02
CA ILE A 177 7.54 -14.80 -13.40
C ILE A 177 6.75 -15.79 -14.24
N TYR A 178 6.58 -17.01 -13.73
CA TYR A 178 5.81 -18.04 -14.41
C TYR A 178 4.34 -17.67 -14.57
N GLN A 179 3.72 -17.11 -13.55
CA GLN A 179 2.32 -16.64 -13.61
C GLN A 179 2.10 -15.54 -14.66
N TYR A 180 3.13 -14.71 -14.90
CA TYR A 180 3.03 -13.60 -15.84
C TYR A 180 3.35 -14.00 -17.29
N PHE A 181 4.42 -14.77 -17.50
CA PHE A 181 4.92 -15.14 -18.83
C PHE A 181 4.59 -16.58 -19.24
N GLY A 182 4.13 -17.42 -18.31
CA GLY A 182 3.81 -18.81 -18.59
C GLY A 182 5.01 -19.62 -19.12
N PRO A 183 4.79 -20.48 -20.14
CA PRO A 183 5.84 -21.33 -20.70
C PRO A 183 7.03 -20.59 -21.33
N THR A 184 6.88 -19.32 -21.70
CA THR A 184 7.95 -18.51 -22.31
C THR A 184 8.91 -17.89 -21.29
N SER A 185 8.68 -18.12 -20.00
CA SER A 185 9.46 -17.50 -18.91
C SER A 185 10.96 -17.73 -19.03
N VAL A 186 11.39 -18.95 -19.37
CA VAL A 186 12.81 -19.29 -19.52
C VAL A 186 13.43 -18.55 -20.70
N GLU A 187 12.74 -18.53 -21.85
CA GLU A 187 13.19 -17.82 -23.05
C GLU A 187 13.33 -16.31 -22.82
N ILE A 188 12.37 -15.72 -22.09
CA ILE A 188 12.41 -14.30 -21.73
C ILE A 188 13.59 -13.99 -20.81
N LEU A 189 13.86 -14.85 -19.82
CA LEU A 189 14.99 -14.70 -18.94
C LEU A 189 16.34 -14.74 -19.67
N GLU A 190 16.46 -15.58 -20.70
CA GLU A 190 17.69 -15.72 -21.46
C GLU A 190 17.85 -14.65 -22.55
N LYS A 191 16.77 -14.29 -23.26
CA LYS A 191 16.85 -13.41 -24.46
C LYS A 191 16.45 -11.95 -24.17
N SER A 192 15.54 -11.73 -23.23
CA SER A 192 14.94 -10.41 -22.98
C SER A 192 14.70 -10.15 -21.49
N PRO A 193 15.73 -10.26 -20.62
CA PRO A 193 15.56 -10.21 -19.15
C PRO A 193 14.91 -8.91 -18.66
N PHE A 194 15.00 -7.80 -19.38
CA PHE A 194 14.37 -6.54 -18.99
C PHE A 194 12.85 -6.53 -19.12
N GLU A 195 12.24 -7.52 -19.79
CA GLU A 195 10.78 -7.74 -19.77
C GLU A 195 10.29 -8.03 -18.33
N LEU A 196 11.15 -8.57 -17.47
CA LEU A 196 10.83 -8.77 -16.05
C LEU A 196 10.46 -7.47 -15.32
N CYS A 197 10.91 -6.31 -15.81
CA CYS A 197 10.54 -5.01 -15.23
C CYS A 197 9.03 -4.71 -15.29
N GLN A 198 8.26 -5.46 -16.09
CA GLN A 198 6.80 -5.39 -16.14
C GLN A 198 6.13 -6.04 -14.92
N ILE A 199 6.84 -6.91 -14.21
CA ILE A 199 6.31 -7.61 -13.04
C ILE A 199 6.52 -6.76 -11.78
N SER A 200 5.46 -6.55 -11.03
CA SER A 200 5.52 -5.85 -9.73
C SER A 200 6.52 -6.52 -8.78
N GLY A 201 7.52 -5.75 -8.33
CA GLY A 201 8.62 -6.22 -7.48
C GLY A 201 9.92 -6.59 -8.20
N PHE A 202 9.94 -6.54 -9.55
CA PHE A 202 11.16 -6.62 -10.35
C PHE A 202 11.57 -5.24 -10.87
N GLY A 203 12.11 -4.43 -10.00
CA GLY A 203 12.66 -3.14 -10.43
C GLY A 203 13.89 -3.31 -11.32
N PHE A 204 14.09 -2.37 -12.24
CA PHE A 204 15.23 -2.30 -13.15
C PHE A 204 16.58 -2.63 -12.49
N ARG A 205 16.87 -2.03 -11.33
CA ARG A 205 18.15 -2.24 -10.62
C ARG A 205 18.45 -3.69 -10.30
N ARG A 206 17.42 -4.50 -10.05
CA ARG A 206 17.56 -5.93 -9.77
C ARG A 206 17.84 -6.71 -11.04
N VAL A 207 17.08 -6.44 -12.10
CA VAL A 207 17.26 -7.07 -13.42
C VAL A 207 18.61 -6.68 -14.00
N ASP A 208 18.97 -5.41 -13.93
CA ASP A 208 20.26 -4.89 -14.41
C ASP A 208 21.46 -5.53 -13.70
N ALA A 209 21.36 -5.73 -12.38
CA ALA A 209 22.39 -6.45 -11.63
C ALA A 209 22.54 -7.92 -12.06
N ILE A 210 21.44 -8.56 -12.50
CA ILE A 210 21.44 -9.91 -13.07
C ILE A 210 22.20 -9.89 -14.39
N VAL A 211 21.80 -9.04 -15.31
CA VAL A 211 22.38 -8.95 -16.66
C VAL A 211 23.86 -8.61 -16.62
N GLN A 212 24.28 -7.63 -15.79
CA GLN A 212 25.69 -7.28 -15.62
C GLN A 212 26.55 -8.44 -15.12
N LYS A 213 26.05 -9.23 -14.16
CA LYS A 213 26.76 -10.41 -13.64
C LYS A 213 26.86 -11.55 -14.68
N SER A 214 25.87 -11.65 -15.58
CA SER A 214 25.87 -12.63 -16.67
C SER A 214 26.72 -12.22 -17.87
N GLY A 215 27.41 -11.06 -17.82
CA GLY A 215 28.21 -10.55 -18.92
C GLY A 215 27.38 -10.04 -20.11
N GLY A 216 26.14 -9.61 -19.85
CA GLY A 216 25.28 -9.04 -20.89
C GLY A 216 25.76 -7.69 -21.41
N ASP A 217 25.26 -7.31 -22.58
CA ASP A 217 25.61 -6.05 -23.24
C ASP A 217 25.08 -4.86 -22.43
N LEU A 218 25.98 -3.96 -22.03
CA LEU A 218 25.62 -2.74 -21.29
C LEU A 218 24.90 -1.71 -22.16
N HIS A 219 25.06 -1.77 -23.47
CA HIS A 219 24.42 -0.90 -24.47
C HIS A 219 23.16 -1.51 -25.08
N ASP A 220 22.67 -2.63 -24.54
CA ASP A 220 21.44 -3.26 -25.01
C ASP A 220 20.27 -2.25 -25.00
N PRO A 221 19.58 -2.04 -26.13
CA PRO A 221 18.41 -1.17 -26.23
C PRO A 221 17.32 -1.49 -25.19
N MET A 222 17.09 -2.75 -24.87
CA MET A 222 16.11 -3.17 -23.86
C MET A 222 16.52 -2.74 -22.43
N ARG A 223 17.81 -2.71 -22.16
CA ARG A 223 18.36 -2.17 -20.90
C ARG A 223 18.09 -0.68 -20.78
N ILE A 224 18.34 0.10 -21.85
CA ILE A 224 18.09 1.55 -21.86
C ILE A 224 16.60 1.82 -21.69
N LYS A 225 15.75 1.12 -22.44
CA LYS A 225 14.28 1.18 -22.31
C LYS A 225 13.82 0.88 -20.90
N GLY A 226 14.34 -0.19 -20.27
CA GLY A 226 14.06 -0.55 -18.88
C GLY A 226 14.43 0.54 -17.88
N ALA A 227 15.56 1.22 -18.08
CA ALA A 227 15.99 2.34 -17.25
C ALA A 227 15.06 3.56 -17.36
N VAL A 228 14.59 3.88 -18.57
CA VAL A 228 13.62 4.96 -18.82
C VAL A 228 12.31 4.67 -18.10
N PHE A 229 11.76 3.46 -18.22
CA PHE A 229 10.56 3.07 -17.50
C PHE A 229 10.76 3.11 -15.97
N CYS A 230 11.90 2.64 -15.49
CA CYS A 230 12.22 2.69 -14.06
C CYS A 230 12.28 4.13 -13.54
N ALA A 231 12.90 5.06 -14.28
CA ALA A 231 12.96 6.46 -13.88
C ALA A 231 11.57 7.10 -13.83
N LEU A 232 10.68 6.80 -14.78
CA LEU A 232 9.29 7.25 -14.77
C LEU A 232 8.51 6.67 -13.59
N ASP A 233 8.66 5.36 -13.33
CA ASP A 233 7.97 4.71 -12.21
C ASP A 233 8.51 5.17 -10.85
N GLU A 234 9.81 5.40 -10.70
CA GLU A 234 10.38 6.03 -9.50
C GLU A 234 9.87 7.45 -9.28
N GLY A 235 9.71 8.25 -10.33
CA GLY A 235 9.08 9.55 -10.26
C GLY A 235 7.64 9.48 -9.78
N LYS A 236 6.89 8.52 -10.29
CA LYS A 236 5.50 8.25 -9.89
C LYS A 236 5.41 7.72 -8.45
N SER A 237 6.12 6.64 -8.13
CA SER A 237 5.96 5.92 -6.87
C SER A 237 6.60 6.61 -5.67
N LYS A 238 7.78 7.26 -5.85
CA LYS A 238 8.52 7.90 -4.75
C LYS A 238 8.21 9.38 -4.58
N ARG A 239 7.93 10.10 -5.69
CA ARG A 239 7.73 11.55 -5.68
C ARG A 239 6.29 11.98 -5.99
N GLY A 240 5.45 11.05 -6.41
CA GLY A 240 4.05 11.30 -6.75
C GLY A 240 3.84 12.07 -8.06
N HIS A 241 4.84 12.10 -8.95
CA HIS A 241 4.75 12.75 -10.25
C HIS A 241 3.90 11.95 -11.23
N LEU A 242 3.11 12.61 -12.07
CA LEU A 242 2.42 11.97 -13.19
C LEU A 242 3.29 11.99 -14.45
N TYR A 243 4.17 12.98 -14.57
CA TYR A 243 5.15 13.09 -15.64
C TYR A 243 6.51 13.56 -15.10
N ILE A 244 7.54 13.38 -15.91
CA ILE A 244 8.88 13.94 -15.67
C ILE A 244 9.25 14.74 -16.93
N SER A 245 9.97 15.87 -16.79
CA SER A 245 10.51 16.58 -17.94
C SER A 245 11.51 15.72 -18.71
N SER A 246 11.61 15.91 -20.02
CA SER A 246 12.53 15.14 -20.88
C SER A 246 13.97 15.19 -20.34
N GLU A 247 14.45 16.39 -19.98
CA GLU A 247 15.81 16.57 -19.43
C GLU A 247 16.04 15.83 -18.12
N GLU A 248 15.07 15.89 -17.19
CA GLU A 248 15.18 15.17 -15.89
C GLU A 248 15.12 13.66 -16.09
N LEU A 249 14.30 13.19 -17.04
CA LEU A 249 14.19 11.78 -17.38
C LEU A 249 15.48 11.23 -17.97
N GLU A 250 16.07 11.95 -18.93
CA GLU A 250 17.40 11.62 -19.50
C GLU A 250 18.45 11.49 -18.39
N LYS A 251 18.57 12.48 -17.51
CA LYS A 251 19.52 12.48 -16.39
C LYS A 251 19.28 11.31 -15.43
N SER A 252 18.03 11.05 -15.11
CA SER A 252 17.66 9.99 -14.17
C SER A 252 17.91 8.59 -14.74
N ALA A 253 17.55 8.36 -16.00
CA ALA A 253 17.81 7.10 -16.70
C ALA A 253 19.33 6.88 -16.88
N LEU A 254 20.07 7.90 -17.32
CA LEU A 254 21.53 7.81 -17.44
C LEU A 254 22.22 7.51 -16.11
N LYS A 255 21.75 8.10 -15.01
CA LYS A 255 22.25 7.80 -13.67
C LYS A 255 22.03 6.34 -13.31
N LEU A 256 20.82 5.79 -13.56
CA LEU A 256 20.51 4.38 -13.31
C LEU A 256 21.41 3.44 -14.10
N LEU A 257 21.62 3.74 -15.39
CA LEU A 257 22.42 2.95 -16.31
C LEU A 257 23.90 2.91 -15.91
N ASN A 258 24.43 4.00 -15.38
CA ASN A 258 25.86 4.16 -15.06
C ASN A 258 26.21 3.98 -13.57
N GLU A 259 25.21 3.79 -12.69
CA GLU A 259 25.40 3.78 -11.22
C GLU A 259 26.43 2.75 -10.74
N LYS A 260 26.54 1.60 -11.42
CA LYS A 260 27.43 0.50 -11.02
C LYS A 260 28.54 0.21 -12.04
N ILE A 261 28.76 1.08 -13.01
CA ILE A 261 29.79 0.90 -14.02
C ILE A 261 31.05 1.68 -13.61
N PRO A 262 32.11 0.99 -13.12
CA PRO A 262 33.32 1.66 -12.65
C PRO A 262 34.20 2.18 -13.80
N VAL A 263 34.14 1.52 -14.96
CA VAL A 263 34.97 1.80 -16.13
C VAL A 263 34.32 2.90 -16.98
N PRO A 264 34.94 4.10 -17.12
CA PRO A 264 34.33 5.22 -17.83
C PRO A 264 33.99 4.93 -19.30
N GLU A 265 34.82 4.13 -19.98
CA GLU A 265 34.69 3.79 -21.40
C GLU A 265 33.46 2.90 -21.69
N LEU A 266 32.97 2.22 -20.68
CA LEU A 266 31.79 1.34 -20.77
C LEU A 266 30.49 2.06 -20.36
N ARG A 267 30.57 3.34 -20.00
CA ARG A 267 29.38 4.12 -19.59
C ARG A 267 28.63 4.59 -20.82
N LEU A 268 27.31 4.52 -20.72
CA LEU A 268 26.41 5.07 -21.71
C LEU A 268 26.45 6.59 -21.70
N HIS A 269 26.21 7.18 -22.87
CA HIS A 269 26.14 8.62 -23.09
C HIS A 269 24.69 9.10 -23.15
N GLN A 270 24.48 10.37 -22.90
CA GLN A 270 23.14 10.98 -22.88
C GLN A 270 22.42 10.84 -24.23
N GLN A 271 23.17 10.83 -25.37
CA GLN A 271 22.60 10.69 -26.70
C GLN A 271 21.89 9.35 -26.90
N GLU A 272 22.44 8.24 -26.39
CA GLU A 272 21.83 6.90 -26.49
C GLU A 272 20.49 6.83 -25.74
N VAL A 273 20.40 7.47 -24.56
CA VAL A 273 19.14 7.58 -23.81
C VAL A 273 18.12 8.42 -24.56
N ARG A 274 18.57 9.55 -25.16
CA ARG A 274 17.71 10.43 -25.93
C ARG A 274 17.15 9.74 -27.17
N ASP A 275 17.99 9.03 -27.93
CA ASP A 275 17.58 8.28 -29.13
C ASP A 275 16.56 7.21 -28.77
N MET A 276 16.79 6.48 -27.68
CA MET A 276 15.83 5.48 -27.15
C MET A 276 14.51 6.15 -26.75
N MET A 277 14.55 7.28 -26.06
CA MET A 277 13.32 8.00 -25.68
C MET A 277 12.53 8.44 -26.90
N GLN A 278 13.20 8.91 -27.98
CA GLN A 278 12.53 9.26 -29.23
C GLN A 278 11.87 8.04 -29.88
N GLU A 279 12.56 6.91 -29.92
CA GLU A 279 11.98 5.65 -30.40
C GLU A 279 10.76 5.25 -29.56
N MET A 280 10.86 5.32 -28.24
CA MET A 280 9.75 4.98 -27.33
C MET A 280 8.55 5.92 -27.50
N ILE A 281 8.76 7.19 -27.86
CA ILE A 281 7.67 8.13 -28.18
C ILE A 281 7.02 7.73 -29.51
N LEU A 282 7.81 7.44 -30.53
CA LEU A 282 7.32 7.07 -31.86
C LEU A 282 6.47 5.78 -31.85
N ASN A 283 6.88 4.79 -31.07
CA ASN A 283 6.15 3.53 -30.94
C ASN A 283 5.05 3.53 -29.87
N GLY A 284 4.84 4.66 -29.18
CA GLY A 284 3.80 4.84 -28.16
C GLY A 284 4.08 4.18 -26.80
N ALA A 285 5.31 3.73 -26.56
CA ALA A 285 5.72 3.16 -25.29
C ALA A 285 5.75 4.18 -24.15
N ILE A 286 6.00 5.45 -24.48
CA ILE A 286 5.83 6.62 -23.61
C ILE A 286 5.11 7.74 -24.39
N VAL A 287 4.46 8.65 -23.65
CA VAL A 287 3.70 9.77 -24.23
C VAL A 287 4.41 11.06 -23.92
N SER A 288 4.69 11.87 -24.97
CA SER A 288 5.25 13.21 -24.82
C SER A 288 4.16 14.28 -25.02
N VAL A 289 4.06 15.20 -24.09
CA VAL A 289 3.22 16.40 -24.21
C VAL A 289 4.12 17.61 -24.02
N LYS A 290 4.50 18.26 -25.11
CA LYS A 290 5.60 19.24 -25.12
C LYS A 290 6.86 18.54 -24.57
N ASP A 291 7.38 19.02 -23.44
CA ASP A 291 8.58 18.52 -22.78
C ASP A 291 8.30 17.52 -21.63
N ASN A 292 7.03 17.19 -21.40
CA ASN A 292 6.58 16.35 -20.30
C ASN A 292 6.36 14.91 -20.77
N ILE A 293 7.07 13.97 -20.18
CA ILE A 293 7.04 12.56 -20.55
C ILE A 293 6.23 11.76 -19.52
N TYR A 294 5.29 10.99 -20.02
CA TYR A 294 4.34 10.18 -19.24
C TYR A 294 4.47 8.69 -19.56
N LEU A 295 4.11 7.86 -18.59
CA LEU A 295 3.64 6.51 -18.89
C LEU A 295 2.26 6.59 -19.55
N PRO A 296 1.97 5.82 -20.64
CA PRO A 296 0.72 5.94 -21.40
C PRO A 296 -0.54 5.81 -20.54
N ARG A 297 -0.54 4.86 -19.59
CA ARG A 297 -1.66 4.65 -18.67
C ARG A 297 -1.90 5.86 -17.77
N VAL A 298 -0.83 6.46 -17.26
CA VAL A 298 -0.92 7.64 -16.37
C VAL A 298 -1.44 8.87 -17.12
N PHE A 299 -0.97 9.06 -18.37
CA PHE A 299 -1.49 10.08 -19.25
C PHE A 299 -3.01 9.92 -19.49
N ALA A 300 -3.44 8.71 -19.84
CA ALA A 300 -4.85 8.43 -20.10
C ALA A 300 -5.73 8.67 -18.85
N GLN A 301 -5.23 8.31 -17.66
CA GLN A 301 -5.91 8.55 -16.40
C GLN A 301 -6.12 10.04 -16.12
N GLU A 302 -5.07 10.85 -16.28
CA GLU A 302 -5.14 12.29 -16.08
C GLU A 302 -6.07 12.97 -17.10
N ASP A 303 -5.95 12.60 -18.38
CA ASP A 303 -6.72 13.16 -19.47
C ASP A 303 -8.23 12.84 -19.36
N GLU A 304 -8.56 11.57 -19.13
CA GLU A 304 -9.96 11.14 -18.97
C GLU A 304 -10.61 11.74 -17.73
N THR A 305 -9.88 11.83 -16.61
CA THR A 305 -10.39 12.49 -15.40
C THR A 305 -10.68 13.98 -15.67
N ALA A 306 -9.76 14.68 -16.31
CA ALA A 306 -9.95 16.09 -16.67
C ALA A 306 -11.17 16.29 -17.58
N ARG A 307 -11.34 15.44 -18.57
CA ARG A 307 -12.45 15.45 -19.50
C ARG A 307 -13.79 15.26 -18.80
N ARG A 308 -13.89 14.28 -17.90
CA ARG A 308 -15.11 13.98 -17.13
C ARG A 308 -15.46 15.09 -16.15
N ILE A 309 -14.49 15.68 -15.47
CA ILE A 309 -14.70 16.84 -14.59
C ILE A 309 -15.23 18.01 -15.41
N ALA A 310 -14.59 18.37 -16.52
CA ALA A 310 -14.99 19.47 -17.36
C ALA A 310 -16.39 19.30 -17.95
N GLN A 311 -16.77 18.08 -18.33
CA GLN A 311 -18.11 17.76 -18.84
C GLN A 311 -19.19 18.02 -17.76
N ARG A 312 -18.91 17.66 -16.48
CA ARG A 312 -19.82 17.94 -15.38
C ARG A 312 -20.04 19.43 -15.11
N LEU A 313 -18.98 20.21 -15.25
CA LEU A 313 -19.04 21.66 -15.01
C LEU A 313 -19.93 22.39 -16.01
N VAL A 314 -20.10 21.85 -17.23
CA VAL A 314 -21.01 22.42 -18.25
C VAL A 314 -22.37 21.76 -18.25
N THR A 315 -22.59 20.70 -17.49
CA THR A 315 -23.89 20.04 -17.36
C THR A 315 -24.81 20.89 -16.47
N GLN A 316 -25.93 21.31 -17.03
CA GLN A 316 -26.91 22.06 -16.26
C GLN A 316 -27.64 21.15 -15.28
N MET A 317 -27.68 21.56 -14.02
CA MET A 317 -28.42 20.88 -12.97
C MET A 317 -29.78 21.53 -12.77
N PRO A 318 -30.83 20.77 -12.39
CA PRO A 318 -32.13 21.35 -12.02
C PRO A 318 -31.96 22.39 -10.90
N VAL A 319 -32.63 23.55 -11.07
CA VAL A 319 -32.63 24.58 -10.02
C VAL A 319 -33.60 24.17 -8.92
N GLU A 320 -33.11 24.07 -7.71
CA GLU A 320 -33.89 23.69 -6.53
C GLU A 320 -34.00 24.85 -5.55
N HIS A 321 -35.25 25.14 -5.11
CA HIS A 321 -35.50 26.16 -4.09
C HIS A 321 -35.35 25.56 -2.68
N ILE A 322 -34.09 25.44 -2.23
CA ILE A 322 -33.78 24.81 -0.95
C ILE A 322 -33.97 25.69 0.28
N ALA A 323 -34.15 27.02 0.10
CA ALA A 323 -34.17 27.97 1.21
C ALA A 323 -35.23 27.65 2.30
N PRO A 324 -36.50 27.33 1.97
CA PRO A 324 -37.48 26.99 3.00
C PRO A 324 -37.10 25.71 3.78
N VAL A 325 -36.62 24.71 3.08
CA VAL A 325 -36.23 23.43 3.67
C VAL A 325 -34.98 23.59 4.53
N LEU A 326 -34.01 24.40 4.08
CA LEU A 326 -32.79 24.68 4.86
C LEU A 326 -33.13 25.38 6.19
N GLU A 327 -34.06 26.38 6.16
CA GLU A 327 -34.46 27.06 7.40
C GLU A 327 -35.18 26.10 8.37
N GLN A 328 -36.05 25.21 7.86
CA GLN A 328 -36.66 24.18 8.70
C GLN A 328 -35.60 23.24 9.33
N VAL A 329 -34.65 22.77 8.53
CA VAL A 329 -33.56 21.92 9.02
C VAL A 329 -32.72 22.63 10.08
N LYS A 330 -32.38 23.91 9.89
CA LYS A 330 -31.66 24.72 10.87
C LYS A 330 -32.40 24.81 12.21
N VAL A 331 -33.69 25.06 12.16
CA VAL A 331 -34.53 25.16 13.37
C VAL A 331 -34.59 23.82 14.11
N GLU A 332 -34.94 22.74 13.40
CA GLU A 332 -35.11 21.41 14.00
C GLU A 332 -33.82 20.82 14.55
N MET A 333 -32.69 21.05 13.88
CA MET A 333 -31.38 20.59 14.35
C MET A 333 -30.73 21.56 15.34
N GLY A 334 -31.35 22.73 15.62
CA GLY A 334 -30.76 23.74 16.51
C GLY A 334 -29.44 24.33 15.97
N LEU A 335 -29.28 24.37 14.63
CA LEU A 335 -28.03 24.79 14.00
C LEU A 335 -27.99 26.29 13.71
N ARG A 336 -26.84 26.89 13.93
CA ARG A 336 -26.50 28.23 13.44
C ARG A 336 -25.32 28.08 12.46
N LEU A 337 -25.64 28.13 11.17
CA LEU A 337 -24.64 28.06 10.12
C LEU A 337 -24.00 29.44 9.90
N SER A 338 -22.70 29.46 9.62
CA SER A 338 -22.07 30.69 9.11
C SER A 338 -22.46 30.94 7.66
N ALA A 339 -22.24 32.16 7.16
CA ALA A 339 -22.51 32.50 5.76
C ALA A 339 -21.76 31.57 4.79
N GLN A 340 -20.54 31.17 5.11
CA GLN A 340 -19.76 30.23 4.32
C GLN A 340 -20.34 28.81 4.36
N GLN A 341 -20.80 28.35 5.51
CA GLN A 341 -21.43 27.05 5.66
C GLN A 341 -22.75 26.98 4.87
N GLU A 342 -23.58 28.05 4.91
CA GLU A 342 -24.77 28.15 4.09
C GLU A 342 -24.44 28.18 2.58
N ALA A 343 -23.42 28.94 2.18
CA ALA A 343 -22.97 28.98 0.79
C ALA A 343 -22.54 27.61 0.28
N ALA A 344 -21.87 26.79 1.14
CA ALA A 344 -21.49 25.41 0.81
C ALA A 344 -22.74 24.53 0.59
N VAL A 345 -23.77 24.66 1.43
CA VAL A 345 -25.05 23.95 1.23
C VAL A 345 -25.68 24.35 -0.11
N TYR A 346 -25.81 25.66 -0.40
CA TYR A 346 -26.35 26.12 -1.67
C TYR A 346 -25.54 25.63 -2.88
N ALA A 347 -24.20 25.62 -2.79
CA ALA A 347 -23.33 25.13 -3.87
C ALA A 347 -23.58 23.64 -4.20
N ALA A 348 -23.81 22.81 -3.20
CA ALA A 348 -24.08 21.37 -3.37
C ALA A 348 -25.38 21.10 -4.17
N PHE A 349 -26.37 22.01 -4.08
CA PHE A 349 -27.63 21.87 -4.82
C PHE A 349 -27.65 22.61 -6.16
N ARG A 350 -26.79 23.59 -6.37
CA ARG A 350 -26.72 24.37 -7.62
C ARG A 350 -25.86 23.72 -8.69
N HIS A 351 -24.85 22.94 -8.29
CA HIS A 351 -23.81 22.45 -9.19
C HIS A 351 -23.75 20.92 -9.23
N GLY A 352 -23.38 20.37 -10.37
CA GLY A 352 -23.11 18.93 -10.53
C GLY A 352 -21.82 18.47 -9.86
N LEU A 353 -20.92 19.42 -9.58
CA LEU A 353 -19.68 19.21 -8.82
C LEU A 353 -19.41 20.44 -7.96
N SER A 354 -19.19 20.26 -6.68
CA SER A 354 -18.79 21.30 -5.74
C SER A 354 -17.74 20.81 -4.76
N VAL A 355 -16.93 21.73 -4.25
CA VAL A 355 -15.84 21.43 -3.30
C VAL A 355 -16.06 22.21 -2.01
N ILE A 356 -15.93 21.53 -0.89
CA ILE A 356 -15.91 22.11 0.44
C ILE A 356 -14.54 21.88 1.04
N THR A 357 -13.81 22.95 1.34
CA THR A 357 -12.48 22.87 1.93
C THR A 357 -12.41 23.71 3.20
N GLY A 358 -11.48 23.36 4.07
CA GLY A 358 -11.21 24.07 5.32
C GLY A 358 -10.40 23.23 6.28
N SER A 359 -9.76 23.88 7.21
CA SER A 359 -8.98 23.25 8.27
C SER A 359 -9.84 22.35 9.16
N PRO A 360 -9.27 21.42 9.92
CA PRO A 360 -10.02 20.65 10.92
C PRO A 360 -10.71 21.58 11.93
N GLY A 361 -11.95 21.26 12.28
CA GLY A 361 -12.74 22.05 13.23
C GLY A 361 -13.53 23.22 12.65
N THR A 362 -13.52 23.43 11.32
CA THR A 362 -14.32 24.48 10.64
C THR A 362 -15.79 24.09 10.39
N GLY A 363 -16.21 22.93 10.88
CA GLY A 363 -17.60 22.48 10.76
C GLY A 363 -17.95 21.82 9.44
N LYS A 364 -16.99 21.26 8.70
CA LYS A 364 -17.25 20.46 7.48
C LYS A 364 -18.32 19.41 7.70
N THR A 365 -18.24 18.66 8.79
CA THR A 365 -19.21 17.61 9.15
C THR A 365 -20.63 18.16 9.36
N THR A 366 -20.75 19.34 9.99
CA THR A 366 -22.04 20.03 10.18
C THR A 366 -22.67 20.39 8.84
N VAL A 367 -21.86 20.90 7.90
CA VAL A 367 -22.33 21.21 6.54
C VAL A 367 -22.79 19.94 5.83
N LEU A 368 -22.00 18.84 5.91
CA LEU A 368 -22.38 17.57 5.31
C LEU A 368 -23.72 17.04 5.86
N ARG A 369 -23.87 17.05 7.18
CA ARG A 369 -25.12 16.65 7.82
C ARG A 369 -26.30 17.50 7.37
N THR A 370 -26.12 18.81 7.22
CA THR A 370 -27.12 19.71 6.71
C THR A 370 -27.50 19.41 5.25
N ILE A 371 -26.52 19.19 4.38
CA ILE A 371 -26.74 18.80 2.97
C ILE A 371 -27.56 17.51 2.89
N LEU A 372 -27.19 16.50 3.68
CA LEU A 372 -27.88 15.21 3.72
C LEU A 372 -29.34 15.35 4.16
N GLU A 373 -29.59 16.12 5.21
CA GLU A 373 -30.94 16.32 5.74
C GLU A 373 -31.81 17.12 4.78
N VAL A 374 -31.28 18.17 4.17
CA VAL A 374 -32.01 18.94 3.13
C VAL A 374 -32.29 18.05 1.93
N TYR A 375 -31.34 17.24 1.47
CA TYR A 375 -31.52 16.37 0.31
C TYR A 375 -32.58 15.29 0.55
N ARG A 376 -32.60 14.65 1.71
CA ARG A 376 -33.61 13.63 2.08
C ARG A 376 -35.04 14.18 2.06
N ARG A 377 -35.21 15.43 2.47
CA ARG A 377 -36.54 16.07 2.47
C ARG A 377 -37.01 16.45 1.08
N LEU A 378 -36.10 16.89 0.23
CA LEU A 378 -36.38 17.23 -1.15
C LEU A 378 -36.55 16.00 -2.04
N HIS A 379 -35.83 14.96 -1.77
CA HIS A 379 -35.73 13.72 -2.56
C HIS A 379 -35.89 12.48 -1.67
N PRO A 380 -37.10 12.15 -1.18
CA PRO A 380 -37.29 10.98 -0.30
C PRO A 380 -36.82 9.66 -0.90
N ASP A 381 -36.95 9.49 -2.23
CA ASP A 381 -36.54 8.29 -2.97
C ASP A 381 -35.13 8.43 -3.58
N GLY A 382 -34.48 9.56 -3.35
CA GLY A 382 -33.15 9.86 -3.91
C GLY A 382 -32.04 9.01 -3.30
N LYS A 383 -31.22 8.41 -4.14
CA LYS A 383 -30.12 7.54 -3.71
C LYS A 383 -28.90 8.35 -3.32
N ILE A 384 -28.42 8.14 -2.10
CA ILE A 384 -27.26 8.82 -1.54
C ILE A 384 -26.09 7.81 -1.42
N ALA A 385 -24.88 8.24 -1.77
CA ALA A 385 -23.65 7.51 -1.49
C ALA A 385 -22.68 8.37 -0.69
N LEU A 386 -22.31 7.91 0.48
CA LEU A 386 -21.28 8.50 1.31
C LEU A 386 -20.02 7.67 1.22
N MET A 387 -18.90 8.29 0.90
CA MET A 387 -17.62 7.59 0.71
C MET A 387 -16.46 8.35 1.33
N ALA A 388 -15.40 7.60 1.70
CA ALA A 388 -14.12 8.17 2.11
C ALA A 388 -12.97 7.26 1.65
N PRO A 389 -11.72 7.75 1.54
CA PRO A 389 -10.59 6.93 1.08
C PRO A 389 -10.25 5.77 2.01
N THR A 390 -10.48 5.92 3.32
CA THR A 390 -10.13 4.92 4.33
C THR A 390 -11.36 4.44 5.11
N GLY A 391 -11.30 3.18 5.62
CA GLY A 391 -12.39 2.62 6.42
C GLY A 391 -12.65 3.39 7.72
N ARG A 392 -11.63 4.01 8.27
CA ARG A 392 -11.74 4.84 9.48
C ARG A 392 -12.45 6.17 9.19
N ALA A 393 -12.13 6.80 8.08
CA ALA A 393 -12.80 8.04 7.66
C ALA A 393 -14.27 7.77 7.28
N SER A 394 -14.56 6.66 6.57
CA SER A 394 -15.95 6.32 6.22
C SER A 394 -16.80 6.04 7.46
N ARG A 395 -16.24 5.34 8.44
CA ARG A 395 -16.95 5.06 9.70
C ARG A 395 -17.23 6.32 10.50
N ARG A 396 -16.20 7.18 10.65
CA ARG A 396 -16.38 8.49 11.28
C ARG A 396 -17.43 9.34 10.57
N MET A 397 -17.49 9.25 9.25
CA MET A 397 -18.51 9.90 8.45
C MET A 397 -19.90 9.36 8.79
N SER A 398 -20.07 8.03 8.93
CA SER A 398 -21.34 7.43 9.39
C SER A 398 -21.73 7.93 10.78
N GLU A 399 -20.83 7.83 11.76
CA GLU A 399 -21.09 8.24 13.15
C GLU A 399 -21.47 9.73 13.27
N SER A 400 -20.76 10.58 12.53
CA SER A 400 -20.92 12.03 12.62
C SER A 400 -22.10 12.58 11.83
N THR A 401 -22.53 11.89 10.76
CA THR A 401 -23.68 12.29 9.94
C THR A 401 -24.98 11.60 10.33
N GLY A 402 -24.90 10.49 11.09
CA GLY A 402 -26.04 9.61 11.38
C GLY A 402 -26.49 8.79 10.16
N PHE A 403 -25.63 8.67 9.14
CA PHE A 403 -25.91 7.87 7.95
C PHE A 403 -25.14 6.55 8.01
N GLU A 404 -25.81 5.44 8.20
CA GLU A 404 -25.23 4.15 8.53
C GLU A 404 -24.40 3.50 7.40
N GLU A 405 -24.55 3.90 6.14
CA GLU A 405 -23.98 3.23 4.97
C GLU A 405 -22.77 3.93 4.34
N ALA A 406 -22.00 4.74 5.07
CA ALA A 406 -20.78 5.29 4.51
C ALA A 406 -19.74 4.18 4.28
N ARG A 407 -19.15 4.15 3.08
CA ARG A 407 -18.24 3.10 2.60
C ARG A 407 -16.86 3.67 2.25
N THR A 408 -15.85 2.80 2.17
CA THR A 408 -14.61 3.22 1.52
C THR A 408 -14.85 3.45 0.02
N LEU A 409 -14.06 4.34 -0.60
CA LEU A 409 -14.11 4.54 -2.06
C LEU A 409 -13.96 3.22 -2.82
N HIS A 410 -12.99 2.37 -2.42
CA HIS A 410 -12.82 1.06 -3.03
C HIS A 410 -14.09 0.19 -2.95
N SER A 411 -14.67 0.07 -1.77
CA SER A 411 -15.90 -0.71 -1.56
C SER A 411 -17.11 -0.07 -2.24
N GLY A 412 -17.27 1.25 -2.13
CA GLY A 412 -18.40 1.98 -2.73
C GLY A 412 -18.38 1.95 -4.25
N LEU A 413 -17.21 1.88 -4.85
CA LEU A 413 -17.01 1.71 -6.29
C LEU A 413 -16.96 0.24 -6.72
N GLY A 414 -17.01 -0.73 -5.80
CA GLY A 414 -16.89 -2.16 -6.11
C GLY A 414 -15.55 -2.54 -6.74
N LEU A 415 -14.46 -1.84 -6.35
CA LEU A 415 -13.10 -2.15 -6.83
C LEU A 415 -12.57 -3.41 -6.14
N THR A 416 -12.03 -4.34 -6.93
CA THR A 416 -11.39 -5.56 -6.44
C THR A 416 -9.87 -5.46 -6.53
N SER A 417 -9.15 -6.29 -5.76
CA SER A 417 -7.68 -6.34 -5.81
C SER A 417 -7.12 -6.71 -7.20
N GLU A 418 -7.92 -7.33 -8.06
CA GLU A 418 -7.55 -7.66 -9.44
C GLU A 418 -7.59 -6.43 -10.37
N GLU A 419 -8.40 -5.42 -10.06
CA GLU A 419 -8.43 -4.17 -10.84
C GLU A 419 -7.20 -3.29 -10.59
N ASP A 420 -6.56 -3.43 -9.43
CA ASP A 420 -5.28 -2.80 -9.13
C ASP A 420 -4.13 -3.33 -10.01
N GLU A 421 -4.21 -4.59 -10.46
CA GLU A 421 -3.14 -5.27 -11.20
C GLU A 421 -3.31 -5.27 -12.75
N GLY A 422 -4.30 -4.58 -13.32
CA GLY A 422 -4.35 -4.36 -14.77
C GLY A 422 -5.44 -5.07 -15.55
N SER A 423 -6.48 -5.57 -14.91
CA SER A 423 -7.64 -6.19 -15.59
C SER A 423 -8.40 -5.16 -16.44
N ARG A 424 -8.21 -5.24 -17.77
CA ARG A 424 -8.66 -4.24 -18.76
C ARG A 424 -10.13 -4.35 -19.19
N ASN A 425 -10.94 -5.32 -18.75
CA ASN A 425 -12.13 -5.72 -19.53
C ASN A 425 -13.47 -5.84 -18.78
N ARG A 426 -13.63 -5.36 -17.55
CA ARG A 426 -14.98 -5.25 -17.00
C ARG A 426 -15.50 -3.83 -17.19
N LYS A 427 -16.51 -3.65 -18.06
CA LYS A 427 -17.32 -2.43 -18.07
C LYS A 427 -17.95 -2.29 -16.69
N SER A 428 -17.42 -1.35 -15.91
CA SER A 428 -17.96 -1.03 -14.60
C SER A 428 -19.33 -0.38 -14.76
N GLU A 429 -20.33 -0.91 -14.07
CA GLU A 429 -21.65 -0.28 -14.03
C GLU A 429 -21.57 1.07 -13.31
N PRO A 430 -22.26 2.11 -13.83
CA PRO A 430 -22.34 3.39 -13.14
C PRO A 430 -22.97 3.24 -11.77
N LEU A 431 -22.46 3.98 -10.79
CA LEU A 431 -23.04 4.04 -9.46
C LEU A 431 -24.46 4.59 -9.55
N SER A 432 -25.43 3.91 -8.91
CA SER A 432 -26.85 4.31 -9.00
C SER A 432 -27.20 5.56 -8.21
N ALA A 433 -26.28 6.12 -7.39
CA ALA A 433 -26.52 7.28 -6.54
C ALA A 433 -26.76 8.58 -7.32
N ASP A 434 -27.58 9.45 -6.75
CA ASP A 434 -27.94 10.74 -7.28
C ASP A 434 -27.24 11.89 -6.54
N LEU A 435 -26.96 11.71 -5.25
CA LEU A 435 -26.05 12.55 -4.46
C LEU A 435 -24.87 11.71 -3.96
N ILE A 436 -23.67 12.16 -4.25
CA ILE A 436 -22.43 11.51 -3.83
C ILE A 436 -21.60 12.51 -3.03
N ILE A 437 -21.25 12.13 -1.81
CA ILE A 437 -20.36 12.94 -0.95
C ILE A 437 -19.13 12.12 -0.66
N VAL A 438 -17.96 12.71 -0.91
CA VAL A 438 -16.66 12.09 -0.60
C VAL A 438 -15.92 12.97 0.37
N ASP A 439 -15.70 12.46 1.59
CA ASP A 439 -14.87 13.13 2.60
C ASP A 439 -13.40 12.70 2.50
N GLU A 440 -12.49 13.51 3.04
CA GLU A 440 -11.02 13.33 3.00
C GLU A 440 -10.50 13.14 1.55
N PHE A 441 -11.08 13.87 0.57
CA PHE A 441 -10.73 13.73 -0.86
C PHE A 441 -9.26 14.11 -1.15
N SER A 442 -8.59 14.85 -0.27
CA SER A 442 -7.16 15.13 -0.35
C SER A 442 -6.27 13.88 -0.39
N MET A 443 -6.76 12.73 0.11
CA MET A 443 -6.08 11.45 0.06
C MET A 443 -6.29 10.66 -1.25
N VAL A 444 -7.11 11.15 -2.18
CA VAL A 444 -7.43 10.47 -3.43
C VAL A 444 -6.34 10.75 -4.47
N ASP A 445 -5.71 9.69 -4.96
CA ASP A 445 -4.71 9.75 -6.03
C ASP A 445 -5.34 9.76 -7.43
N MET A 446 -4.50 9.86 -8.46
CA MET A 446 -4.96 9.95 -9.85
C MET A 446 -5.70 8.70 -10.32
N TRP A 447 -5.23 7.51 -9.93
CA TRP A 447 -5.88 6.25 -10.30
C TRP A 447 -7.27 6.12 -9.67
N LEU A 448 -7.39 6.38 -8.38
CA LEU A 448 -8.67 6.30 -7.68
C LEU A 448 -9.64 7.40 -8.14
N ALA A 449 -9.13 8.58 -8.49
CA ALA A 449 -9.93 9.66 -9.07
C ALA A 449 -10.47 9.29 -10.45
N GLU A 450 -9.66 8.67 -11.32
CA GLU A 450 -10.13 8.16 -12.62
C GLU A 450 -11.28 7.17 -12.41
N LYS A 451 -11.10 6.16 -11.53
CA LYS A 451 -12.12 5.16 -11.23
C LYS A 451 -13.39 5.76 -10.63
N PHE A 452 -13.23 6.78 -9.78
CA PHE A 452 -14.35 7.53 -9.21
C PHE A 452 -15.15 8.23 -10.29
N PHE A 453 -14.53 9.13 -11.07
CA PHE A 453 -15.25 9.90 -12.08
C PHE A 453 -15.77 9.04 -13.25
N GLU A 454 -15.14 7.90 -13.53
CA GLU A 454 -15.59 6.93 -14.52
C GLU A 454 -16.98 6.35 -14.16
N ARG A 455 -17.22 6.06 -12.89
CA ARG A 455 -18.45 5.39 -12.42
C ARG A 455 -19.58 6.34 -12.03
N MET A 456 -19.36 7.64 -12.08
CA MET A 456 -20.39 8.61 -11.71
C MET A 456 -21.35 8.92 -12.86
N LYS A 457 -22.65 8.88 -12.61
CA LYS A 457 -23.65 9.41 -13.56
C LYS A 457 -23.42 10.88 -13.81
N ILE A 458 -23.61 11.35 -15.04
CA ILE A 458 -23.34 12.74 -15.41
C ILE A 458 -24.27 13.74 -14.68
N ASN A 459 -25.48 13.33 -14.36
CA ASN A 459 -26.49 14.14 -13.67
C ASN A 459 -26.48 13.94 -12.14
N ALA A 460 -25.57 13.16 -11.58
CA ALA A 460 -25.40 13.04 -10.13
C ALA A 460 -24.71 14.30 -9.56
N ARG A 461 -25.16 14.75 -8.40
CA ARG A 461 -24.48 15.79 -7.62
C ARG A 461 -23.31 15.20 -6.86
N ILE A 462 -22.15 15.81 -6.99
CA ILE A 462 -20.92 15.39 -6.32
C ILE A 462 -20.42 16.51 -5.41
N VAL A 463 -20.21 16.18 -4.15
CA VAL A 463 -19.61 17.06 -3.15
C VAL A 463 -18.30 16.45 -2.69
N LEU A 464 -17.18 17.10 -3.01
CA LEU A 464 -15.85 16.70 -2.58
C LEU A 464 -15.45 17.52 -1.36
N VAL A 465 -15.07 16.83 -0.28
CA VAL A 465 -14.70 17.47 0.99
C VAL A 465 -13.28 17.08 1.35
N GLY A 466 -12.49 18.03 1.83
CA GLY A 466 -11.12 17.76 2.22
C GLY A 466 -10.37 19.02 2.68
N ASP A 467 -9.08 18.82 2.92
CA ASP A 467 -8.14 19.87 3.30
C ASP A 467 -6.89 19.76 2.42
N PRO A 468 -6.68 20.70 1.46
CA PRO A 468 -5.55 20.62 0.52
C PRO A 468 -4.18 20.83 1.19
N ASP A 469 -4.16 21.28 2.44
CA ASP A 469 -2.92 21.55 3.19
C ASP A 469 -2.47 20.36 4.03
N GLN A 470 -3.32 19.33 4.20
CA GLN A 470 -2.94 18.04 4.78
C GLN A 470 -2.03 17.24 3.85
N LEU A 471 -1.58 16.07 4.33
CA LEU A 471 -0.81 15.15 3.50
C LEU A 471 -1.56 14.80 2.22
N PRO A 472 -0.89 14.84 1.07
CA PRO A 472 -1.48 14.40 -0.18
C PRO A 472 -1.67 12.88 -0.19
N SER A 473 -2.34 12.37 -1.23
CA SER A 473 -2.44 10.93 -1.51
C SER A 473 -1.08 10.23 -1.46
N VAL A 474 -1.06 8.97 -1.04
CA VAL A 474 0.14 8.13 -1.12
C VAL A 474 0.51 7.86 -2.58
N GLY A 475 -0.48 7.62 -3.43
CA GLY A 475 -0.30 7.48 -4.87
C GLY A 475 -0.01 8.81 -5.59
N ALA A 476 0.26 8.72 -6.90
CA ALA A 476 0.67 9.85 -7.71
C ALA A 476 -0.47 10.82 -8.03
N GLY A 477 -0.09 12.07 -8.26
CA GLY A 477 -1.01 13.18 -8.54
C GLY A 477 -1.34 14.01 -7.30
N ASN A 478 -2.07 15.10 -7.53
CA ASN A 478 -2.54 16.01 -6.50
C ASN A 478 -3.96 16.51 -6.84
N VAL A 479 -4.87 15.54 -7.03
CA VAL A 479 -6.17 15.74 -7.67
C VAL A 479 -7.00 16.81 -6.99
N PHE A 480 -7.13 16.74 -5.66
CA PHE A 480 -7.98 17.68 -4.92
C PHE A 480 -7.50 19.13 -5.04
N ARG A 481 -6.21 19.33 -4.89
CA ARG A 481 -5.59 20.64 -5.02
C ARG A 481 -5.70 21.20 -6.43
N GLU A 482 -5.41 20.37 -7.44
CA GLU A 482 -5.53 20.74 -8.84
C GLU A 482 -6.97 21.18 -9.21
N ILE A 483 -7.99 20.47 -8.72
CA ILE A 483 -9.39 20.84 -8.90
C ILE A 483 -9.67 22.23 -8.29
N ILE A 484 -9.19 22.50 -7.08
CA ILE A 484 -9.36 23.79 -6.39
C ILE A 484 -8.65 24.91 -7.15
N GLU A 485 -7.42 24.68 -7.59
CA GLU A 485 -6.59 25.68 -8.26
C GLU A 485 -7.08 26.04 -9.67
N THR A 486 -7.95 25.24 -10.28
CA THR A 486 -8.60 25.59 -11.56
C THR A 486 -9.41 26.88 -11.50
N LYS A 487 -9.95 27.23 -10.32
CA LYS A 487 -10.86 28.38 -10.09
C LYS A 487 -12.14 28.39 -10.94
N ILE A 488 -12.45 27.28 -11.62
CA ILE A 488 -13.69 27.10 -12.39
C ILE A 488 -14.67 26.15 -11.70
N VAL A 489 -14.17 25.30 -10.79
CA VAL A 489 -15.01 24.46 -9.94
C VAL A 489 -15.54 25.31 -8.78
N PRO A 490 -16.82 25.23 -8.42
CA PRO A 490 -17.36 25.88 -7.24
C PRO A 490 -16.69 25.37 -5.96
N VAL A 491 -15.89 26.23 -5.32
CA VAL A 491 -15.15 25.92 -4.08
C VAL A 491 -15.65 26.83 -2.97
N THR A 492 -16.07 26.22 -1.87
CA THR A 492 -16.38 26.95 -0.63
C THR A 492 -15.31 26.69 0.41
N VAL A 493 -14.62 27.74 0.85
CA VAL A 493 -13.59 27.68 1.88
C VAL A 493 -14.22 28.01 3.22
N LEU A 494 -14.17 27.07 4.16
CA LEU A 494 -14.61 27.28 5.54
C LEU A 494 -13.39 27.73 6.36
N ASP A 495 -13.35 28.99 6.78
CA ASP A 495 -12.23 29.59 7.49
C ASP A 495 -12.51 29.83 8.98
N GLN A 496 -13.79 29.77 9.41
CA GLN A 496 -14.15 29.93 10.83
C GLN A 496 -13.98 28.61 11.58
N ILE A 497 -13.19 28.65 12.66
CA ILE A 497 -12.93 27.48 13.50
C ILE A 497 -13.95 27.49 14.66
N PHE A 498 -14.74 26.40 14.75
CA PHE A 498 -15.78 26.22 15.77
C PHE A 498 -15.42 25.21 16.86
N ARG A 499 -14.43 24.37 16.61
CA ARG A 499 -14.11 23.17 17.40
C ARG A 499 -13.29 23.46 18.65
N GLN A 500 -12.50 24.50 18.60
CA GLN A 500 -11.62 24.90 19.68
C GLN A 500 -12.11 26.26 20.23
N SER A 501 -11.82 26.55 21.50
CA SER A 501 -12.09 27.90 22.04
C SER A 501 -11.46 28.90 21.07
N LYS A 502 -12.02 30.12 21.01
CA LYS A 502 -11.47 31.19 20.16
C LYS A 502 -9.97 31.47 20.45
N ASP A 503 -9.46 30.96 21.54
CA ASP A 503 -8.08 31.13 22.02
C ASP A 503 -7.21 29.90 21.87
N SER A 504 -7.60 28.86 21.09
CA SER A 504 -6.78 27.65 20.92
C SER A 504 -5.51 27.92 20.12
N LEU A 505 -4.37 27.70 20.75
CA LEU A 505 -3.05 27.83 20.12
C LEU A 505 -2.81 26.79 19.03
N ILE A 506 -3.48 25.63 19.10
CA ILE A 506 -3.37 24.59 18.07
C ILE A 506 -3.84 25.15 16.73
N ALA A 507 -4.99 25.81 16.72
CA ALA A 507 -5.58 26.38 15.50
C ALA A 507 -4.73 27.53 14.94
N TYR A 508 -4.29 28.44 15.80
CA TYR A 508 -3.41 29.53 15.39
C TYR A 508 -2.08 29.04 14.82
N ASN A 509 -1.43 28.13 15.53
CA ASN A 509 -0.15 27.58 15.09
C ASN A 509 -0.29 26.76 13.82
N ALA A 510 -1.38 25.99 13.64
CA ALA A 510 -1.65 25.27 12.40
C ALA A 510 -1.75 26.25 11.21
N LYS A 511 -2.43 27.37 11.35
CA LYS A 511 -2.50 28.43 10.35
C LYS A 511 -1.12 29.00 10.03
N PHE A 512 -0.34 29.40 11.06
CA PHE A 512 1.00 29.93 10.88
C PHE A 512 1.94 28.93 10.19
N ILE A 513 1.87 27.66 10.56
CA ILE A 513 2.64 26.59 9.90
C ILE A 513 2.29 26.53 8.40
N ASN A 514 1.01 26.58 8.06
CA ASN A 514 0.57 26.58 6.66
C ASN A 514 1.07 27.79 5.87
N GLU A 515 1.11 28.96 6.51
CA GLU A 515 1.64 30.19 5.93
C GLU A 515 3.17 30.22 5.85
N GLY A 516 3.86 29.22 6.43
CA GLY A 516 5.33 29.19 6.51
C GLY A 516 5.91 30.08 7.60
N ASN A 517 5.09 30.52 8.55
CA ASN A 517 5.50 31.38 9.65
C ASN A 517 6.00 30.54 10.83
N THR A 518 7.19 30.87 11.34
CA THR A 518 7.83 30.18 12.47
C THR A 518 7.55 30.82 13.82
N LYS A 519 6.81 31.92 13.85
CA LYS A 519 6.45 32.60 15.10
C LYS A 519 5.26 31.92 15.79
N LEU A 520 5.55 30.77 16.40
CA LEU A 520 4.52 29.93 17.05
C LEU A 520 4.32 30.38 18.50
N PHE A 521 3.12 30.23 19.02
CA PHE A 521 2.73 30.47 20.40
C PHE A 521 2.73 29.15 21.18
N TYR A 522 3.20 29.24 22.43
CA TYR A 522 3.28 28.07 23.32
C TYR A 522 2.45 28.32 24.58
N GLY A 523 1.76 27.29 25.04
CA GLY A 523 0.86 27.34 26.19
C GLY A 523 0.37 25.95 26.58
N PRO A 524 -0.69 25.82 27.38
CA PRO A 524 -1.15 24.54 27.92
C PRO A 524 -1.62 23.54 26.83
N ASP A 525 -2.14 24.03 25.72
CA ASP A 525 -2.64 23.24 24.62
C ASP A 525 -1.63 23.07 23.47
N PHE A 526 -0.51 23.81 23.47
CA PHE A 526 0.55 23.68 22.47
C PHE A 526 1.92 23.79 23.14
N VAL A 527 2.52 22.62 23.40
CA VAL A 527 3.74 22.49 24.23
C VAL A 527 4.92 22.11 23.35
N PHE A 528 6.08 22.72 23.62
CA PHE A 528 7.35 22.30 23.05
C PHE A 528 8.32 21.89 24.16
N VAL A 529 8.90 20.70 24.07
CA VAL A 529 9.92 20.18 24.98
C VAL A 529 11.20 19.96 24.19
N SER A 530 12.32 20.55 24.66
CA SER A 530 13.61 20.36 24.00
C SER A 530 14.13 18.93 24.22
N GLY A 531 14.67 18.34 23.16
CA GLY A 531 15.38 17.07 23.18
C GLY A 531 16.69 17.16 22.41
N ASP A 532 17.77 16.68 23.01
CA ASP A 532 19.13 16.88 22.51
C ASP A 532 19.60 15.71 21.60
N SER A 533 19.18 14.49 21.90
CA SER A 533 19.49 13.28 21.11
C SER A 533 18.22 12.51 20.74
N GLN A 534 18.35 11.42 19.98
CA GLN A 534 17.24 10.52 19.68
C GLN A 534 16.76 9.77 20.91
N GLU A 535 17.69 9.35 21.74
CA GLU A 535 17.46 8.62 22.99
C GLU A 535 16.78 9.52 24.02
N ASP A 536 17.32 10.70 24.27
CA ASP A 536 16.74 11.70 25.16
C ASP A 536 15.31 12.11 24.73
N THR A 537 15.11 12.27 23.41
CA THR A 537 13.78 12.58 22.88
C THR A 537 12.81 11.41 23.07
N ALA A 538 13.25 10.16 22.87
CA ALA A 538 12.42 8.97 23.07
C ALA A 538 12.04 8.78 24.55
N GLU A 539 12.97 9.02 25.46
CA GLU A 539 12.73 9.00 26.91
C GLU A 539 11.68 10.05 27.33
N LYS A 540 11.86 11.31 26.90
CA LYS A 540 10.89 12.39 27.17
C LYS A 540 9.51 12.14 26.56
N ILE A 541 9.45 11.51 25.36
CA ILE A 541 8.18 11.08 24.75
C ILE A 541 7.50 10.05 25.64
N THR A 542 8.25 9.07 26.11
CA THR A 542 7.73 7.97 26.92
C THR A 542 7.22 8.49 28.28
N GLU A 543 8.00 9.31 28.95
CA GLU A 543 7.59 9.98 30.20
C GLU A 543 6.32 10.83 29.98
N ARG A 544 6.31 11.65 28.93
CA ARG A 544 5.17 12.52 28.64
C ARG A 544 3.93 11.69 28.28
N TYR A 545 4.07 10.61 27.53
CA TYR A 545 2.97 9.71 27.23
C TYR A 545 2.36 9.12 28.48
N CYS A 546 3.18 8.64 29.43
CA CYS A 546 2.72 8.09 30.70
C CYS A 546 1.94 9.13 31.54
N LEU A 547 2.36 10.39 31.51
CA LEU A 547 1.63 11.47 32.18
C LEU A 547 0.28 11.79 31.51
N GLU A 548 0.27 11.91 30.18
CA GLU A 548 -0.95 12.24 29.43
C GLU A 548 -2.02 11.14 29.51
N ILE A 549 -1.62 9.87 29.51
CA ILE A 549 -2.59 8.77 29.65
C ILE A 549 -3.22 8.70 31.06
N GLN A 550 -2.53 9.18 32.10
CA GLN A 550 -3.10 9.28 33.43
C GLN A 550 -4.19 10.37 33.51
N GLU A 551 -4.00 11.48 32.75
CA GLU A 551 -4.98 12.56 32.70
C GLU A 551 -6.17 12.26 31.78
N SER A 552 -5.92 11.68 30.60
CA SER A 552 -6.90 11.59 29.52
C SER A 552 -7.33 10.17 29.17
N GLY A 553 -6.65 9.15 29.68
CA GLY A 553 -6.84 7.75 29.29
C GLY A 553 -6.05 7.36 28.04
N ILE A 554 -5.66 6.09 27.97
CA ILE A 554 -4.81 5.52 26.90
C ILE A 554 -5.43 5.62 25.52
N GLU A 555 -6.75 5.67 25.42
CA GLU A 555 -7.51 5.74 24.17
C GLU A 555 -7.39 7.12 23.51
N ASN A 556 -7.19 8.16 24.30
CA ASN A 556 -7.24 9.56 23.91
C ASN A 556 -5.86 10.16 23.57
N VAL A 557 -4.77 9.48 23.90
CA VAL A 557 -3.40 9.95 23.66
C VAL A 557 -2.75 9.14 22.55
N GLN A 558 -2.14 9.81 21.57
CA GLN A 558 -1.45 9.14 20.47
C GLN A 558 -0.09 9.75 20.19
N ILE A 559 0.92 8.90 20.08
CA ILE A 559 2.22 9.32 19.55
C ILE A 559 2.20 9.16 18.04
N LEU A 560 2.59 10.23 17.33
CA LEU A 560 2.67 10.29 15.87
C LEU A 560 4.12 10.50 15.43
N SER A 561 4.80 9.42 15.03
CA SER A 561 6.18 9.47 14.54
C SER A 561 6.24 9.63 13.01
N PRO A 562 7.20 10.37 12.46
CA PRO A 562 7.47 10.41 11.02
C PRO A 562 7.98 9.08 10.47
N PHE A 563 8.70 8.29 11.28
CA PHE A 563 9.34 7.03 10.89
C PHE A 563 8.71 5.81 11.56
N ARG A 564 8.71 4.69 10.82
CA ARG A 564 8.21 3.42 11.31
C ARG A 564 9.25 2.65 12.13
N SER A 565 10.44 2.40 11.57
CA SER A 565 11.42 1.43 12.09
C SER A 565 12.80 2.01 12.38
N GLU A 566 13.13 3.21 11.90
CA GLU A 566 14.48 3.77 12.05
C GLU A 566 14.61 4.71 13.25
N GLY A 567 15.51 4.40 14.17
CA GLY A 567 15.89 5.23 15.33
C GLY A 567 15.01 5.02 16.57
N ALA A 568 15.50 5.52 17.72
CA ALA A 568 14.89 5.34 19.04
C ALA A 568 13.47 5.93 19.13
N ALA A 569 13.18 7.00 18.40
CA ALA A 569 11.85 7.64 18.35
C ALA A 569 10.99 7.16 17.16
N SER A 570 11.32 6.04 16.54
CA SER A 570 10.46 5.38 15.56
C SER A 570 9.21 4.78 16.22
N SER A 571 8.13 4.62 15.46
CA SER A 571 6.89 4.07 16.03
C SER A 571 7.03 2.64 16.53
N GLU A 572 7.86 1.80 15.90
CA GLU A 572 8.09 0.42 16.35
C GLU A 572 8.88 0.40 17.68
N GLN A 573 9.96 1.16 17.77
CA GLN A 573 10.77 1.22 18.99
C GLN A 573 10.00 1.83 20.17
N LEU A 574 9.27 2.92 19.95
CA LEU A 574 8.42 3.53 20.98
C LEU A 574 7.30 2.57 21.43
N ASN A 575 6.72 1.79 20.55
CA ASN A 575 5.71 0.79 20.92
C ASN A 575 6.27 -0.27 21.88
N GLU A 576 7.48 -0.76 21.62
CA GLU A 576 8.13 -1.73 22.51
C GLU A 576 8.46 -1.14 23.87
N THR A 577 9.07 0.05 23.88
CA THR A 577 9.45 0.72 25.14
C THR A 577 8.24 1.09 25.99
N ILE A 578 7.20 1.65 25.38
CA ILE A 578 5.99 2.08 26.10
C ILE A 578 5.21 0.88 26.60
N ARG A 579 5.11 -0.21 25.83
CA ARG A 579 4.45 -1.43 26.31
C ARG A 579 5.06 -1.94 27.60
N GLU A 580 6.38 -1.97 27.71
CA GLU A 580 7.05 -2.44 28.92
C GLU A 580 6.72 -1.60 30.18
N LEU A 581 6.39 -0.32 29.99
CA LEU A 581 6.02 0.58 31.09
C LEU A 581 4.52 0.56 31.39
N VAL A 582 3.69 0.56 30.34
CA VAL A 582 2.22 0.67 30.48
C VAL A 582 1.56 -0.69 30.68
N ASN A 583 2.11 -1.73 30.06
CA ASN A 583 1.61 -3.09 30.12
C ASN A 583 2.78 -4.10 30.27
N PRO A 584 3.49 -4.10 31.43
CA PRO A 584 4.62 -4.98 31.67
C PRO A 584 4.22 -6.45 31.65
N PHE A 585 5.21 -7.32 31.45
CA PHE A 585 5.01 -8.78 31.50
C PHE A 585 4.42 -9.20 32.85
N ARG A 586 3.35 -9.99 32.83
CA ARG A 586 2.68 -10.54 34.02
C ARG A 586 2.80 -12.06 34.09
N SER A 587 2.37 -12.74 33.02
CA SER A 587 2.43 -14.19 32.93
C SER A 587 2.62 -14.66 31.49
N ALA A 588 3.10 -15.90 31.32
CA ALA A 588 3.24 -16.52 30.00
C ALA A 588 1.88 -16.83 29.32
N GLU A 589 0.80 -16.93 30.10
CA GLU A 589 -0.55 -17.17 29.60
C GLU A 589 -1.16 -15.91 28.97
N GLU A 590 -0.75 -14.73 29.46
CA GLU A 590 -1.20 -13.43 28.96
C GLU A 590 -0.30 -12.88 27.83
N GLU A 591 0.73 -13.62 27.42
CA GLU A 591 1.66 -13.19 26.38
C GLU A 591 1.69 -14.19 25.22
N ILE A 592 1.78 -13.66 24.00
CA ILE A 592 1.98 -14.44 22.78
C ILE A 592 3.08 -13.84 21.90
N LYS A 593 3.93 -14.72 21.35
CA LYS A 593 5.00 -14.33 20.42
C LYS A 593 4.64 -14.71 19.00
N PHE A 594 4.76 -13.76 18.08
CA PHE A 594 4.59 -13.96 16.64
C PHE A 594 5.77 -13.39 15.88
N GLY A 595 6.68 -14.25 15.45
CA GLY A 595 7.97 -13.81 14.89
C GLY A 595 8.73 -12.92 15.88
N PRO A 596 9.18 -11.73 15.48
CA PRO A 596 9.85 -10.78 16.38
C PRO A 596 8.88 -10.02 17.29
N LYS A 597 7.59 -10.03 16.99
CA LYS A 597 6.57 -9.29 17.74
C LYS A 597 6.11 -10.06 18.97
N ILE A 598 5.86 -9.32 20.03
CA ILE A 598 5.28 -9.82 21.28
C ILE A 598 4.00 -9.03 21.52
N PHE A 599 2.93 -9.75 21.86
CA PHE A 599 1.64 -9.15 22.21
C PHE A 599 1.19 -9.65 23.58
N ARG A 600 0.53 -8.80 24.35
CA ARG A 600 0.02 -9.10 25.69
C ARG A 600 -1.46 -8.74 25.81
N VAL A 601 -2.14 -9.38 26.70
CA VAL A 601 -3.49 -8.97 27.12
C VAL A 601 -3.44 -7.51 27.57
N ASN A 602 -4.40 -6.70 27.17
CA ASN A 602 -4.49 -5.24 27.31
C ASN A 602 -3.53 -4.42 26.44
N ASP A 603 -2.76 -5.02 25.55
CA ASP A 603 -2.01 -4.22 24.58
C ASP A 603 -2.95 -3.43 23.67
N ARG A 604 -2.57 -2.17 23.43
CA ARG A 604 -3.18 -1.32 22.42
C ARG A 604 -2.66 -1.71 21.05
N ILE A 605 -3.57 -2.03 20.16
CA ILE A 605 -3.26 -2.58 18.85
C ILE A 605 -3.92 -1.81 17.71
N MET A 606 -3.38 -1.99 16.49
CA MET A 606 -3.94 -1.49 15.26
C MET A 606 -4.09 -2.63 14.25
N GLN A 607 -5.25 -2.72 13.62
CA GLN A 607 -5.46 -3.58 12.46
C GLN A 607 -4.68 -3.05 11.25
N THR A 608 -4.00 -3.92 10.51
CA THR A 608 -3.19 -3.53 9.34
C THR A 608 -3.75 -3.96 8.00
N LYS A 609 -4.79 -4.81 8.01
CA LYS A 609 -5.52 -5.23 6.81
C LYS A 609 -7.02 -5.14 7.04
N ASN A 610 -7.78 -4.92 5.97
CA ASN A 610 -9.24 -4.93 6.05
C ASN A 610 -9.77 -6.35 6.30
N THR A 611 -10.77 -6.45 7.17
CA THR A 611 -11.63 -7.63 7.39
C THR A 611 -13.09 -7.20 7.18
N GLU A 612 -14.03 -8.11 7.25
CA GLU A 612 -15.47 -7.78 7.16
C GLU A 612 -15.93 -6.79 8.23
N LYS A 613 -15.39 -6.88 9.45
CA LYS A 613 -15.83 -6.07 10.61
C LYS A 613 -14.88 -4.94 10.99
N VAL A 614 -13.60 -5.06 10.65
CA VAL A 614 -12.55 -4.13 11.10
C VAL A 614 -11.68 -3.72 9.91
N SER A 615 -11.43 -2.44 9.79
CA SER A 615 -10.66 -1.85 8.69
C SER A 615 -9.20 -1.62 9.06
N ASN A 616 -8.34 -1.53 8.06
CA ASN A 616 -6.97 -1.09 8.21
C ASN A 616 -6.92 0.27 8.92
N GLY A 617 -6.11 0.38 9.96
CA GLY A 617 -5.96 1.57 10.79
C GLY A 617 -6.86 1.58 12.04
N ASP A 618 -7.81 0.68 12.21
CA ASP A 618 -8.63 0.61 13.42
C ASP A 618 -7.78 0.29 14.64
N LEU A 619 -8.05 1.02 15.71
CA LEU A 619 -7.43 0.81 17.01
C LEU A 619 -8.31 -0.06 17.90
N GLY A 620 -7.68 -0.89 18.70
CA GLY A 620 -8.35 -1.77 19.64
C GLY A 620 -7.43 -2.25 20.76
N PHE A 621 -7.92 -3.22 21.53
CA PHE A 621 -7.19 -3.83 22.63
C PHE A 621 -7.28 -5.35 22.56
N ILE A 622 -6.22 -6.04 22.96
CA ILE A 622 -6.26 -7.48 23.20
C ILE A 622 -6.97 -7.69 24.54
N ARG A 623 -8.06 -8.45 24.54
CA ARG A 623 -8.86 -8.70 25.75
C ARG A 623 -8.52 -10.01 26.44
N TYR A 624 -8.18 -11.05 25.67
CA TYR A 624 -7.76 -12.34 26.20
C TYR A 624 -6.88 -13.11 25.22
N ILE A 625 -6.09 -14.01 25.76
CA ILE A 625 -5.35 -15.04 25.04
C ILE A 625 -5.73 -16.38 25.72
N LYS A 626 -6.29 -17.34 24.95
CA LYS A 626 -6.76 -18.63 25.46
C LYS A 626 -6.20 -19.77 24.64
N ASP A 627 -5.80 -20.84 25.32
CA ASP A 627 -5.48 -22.11 24.68
C ASP A 627 -6.78 -22.88 24.40
N THR A 628 -6.94 -23.40 23.19
CA THR A 628 -8.05 -24.21 22.74
C THR A 628 -7.53 -25.47 22.03
N ASP A 629 -8.39 -26.45 21.83
CA ASP A 629 -8.04 -27.69 21.09
C ASP A 629 -7.58 -27.43 19.66
N GLN A 630 -7.90 -26.25 19.10
CA GLN A 630 -7.51 -25.81 17.75
C GLN A 630 -6.31 -24.85 17.76
N GLY A 631 -5.61 -24.67 18.87
CA GLY A 631 -4.51 -23.73 19.07
C GLY A 631 -4.90 -22.48 19.86
N LYS A 632 -3.97 -21.54 19.99
CA LYS A 632 -4.21 -20.30 20.74
C LYS A 632 -5.17 -19.38 20.00
N LYS A 633 -6.16 -18.86 20.72
CA LYS A 633 -7.11 -17.85 20.26
C LYS A 633 -6.95 -16.55 21.01
N ILE A 634 -6.97 -15.44 20.26
CA ILE A 634 -6.72 -14.09 20.74
C ILE A 634 -7.99 -13.25 20.51
N GLY A 635 -8.64 -12.85 21.59
CA GLY A 635 -9.80 -11.96 21.52
C GLY A 635 -9.39 -10.52 21.48
N MET A 636 -9.86 -9.79 20.48
CA MET A 636 -9.58 -8.37 20.26
C MET A 636 -10.87 -7.57 20.20
N ASP A 637 -10.84 -6.38 20.80
CA ASP A 637 -11.96 -5.44 20.87
C ASP A 637 -11.56 -4.11 20.23
N PHE A 638 -12.25 -3.75 19.16
CA PHE A 638 -12.04 -2.52 18.40
C PHE A 638 -13.12 -1.46 18.70
N GLY A 639 -13.82 -1.59 19.80
CA GLY A 639 -14.88 -0.68 20.22
C GLY A 639 -16.18 -0.81 19.42
N ALA A 640 -17.25 -0.16 19.91
CA ALA A 640 -18.58 -0.19 19.31
C ALA A 640 -19.12 -1.62 19.03
N GLY A 641 -18.83 -2.57 19.93
CA GLY A 641 -19.27 -3.97 19.80
C GLY A 641 -18.52 -4.80 18.74
N ARG A 642 -17.44 -4.27 18.17
CA ARG A 642 -16.63 -4.97 17.15
C ARG A 642 -15.54 -5.80 17.80
N THR A 643 -15.92 -7.00 18.18
CA THR A 643 -14.98 -7.99 18.69
C THR A 643 -14.61 -8.99 17.60
N LEU A 644 -13.32 -9.36 17.53
CA LEU A 644 -12.80 -10.41 16.67
C LEU A 644 -12.00 -11.41 17.47
N GLU A 645 -12.06 -12.67 17.05
CA GLU A 645 -11.23 -13.74 17.58
C GLU A 645 -10.24 -14.17 16.49
N TYR A 646 -8.96 -14.03 16.77
CA TYR A 646 -7.87 -14.33 15.84
C TYR A 646 -7.14 -15.61 16.25
N GLY A 647 -6.67 -16.35 15.26
CA GLY A 647 -5.64 -17.35 15.43
C GLY A 647 -4.25 -16.71 15.48
N VAL A 648 -3.23 -17.51 15.76
CA VAL A 648 -1.83 -17.03 15.84
C VAL A 648 -1.37 -16.43 14.50
N ASP A 649 -1.75 -17.03 13.39
CA ASP A 649 -1.34 -16.57 12.04
C ASP A 649 -1.96 -15.23 11.67
N ASP A 650 -3.14 -14.92 12.19
CA ASP A 650 -3.83 -13.65 11.97
C ASP A 650 -3.11 -12.46 12.63
N LEU A 651 -2.22 -12.71 13.60
CA LEU A 651 -1.38 -11.68 14.22
C LEU A 651 -0.43 -10.99 13.23
N SER A 652 -0.22 -11.59 12.05
CA SER A 652 0.44 -10.91 10.93
C SER A 652 -0.27 -9.63 10.49
N ASN A 653 -1.57 -9.52 10.77
CA ASN A 653 -2.44 -8.41 10.41
C ASN A 653 -2.62 -7.37 11.52
N VAL A 654 -1.80 -7.44 12.58
CA VAL A 654 -1.89 -6.57 13.75
C VAL A 654 -0.53 -5.99 14.11
N ASP A 655 -0.51 -4.71 14.50
CA ASP A 655 0.66 -4.03 15.06
C ASP A 655 0.30 -3.44 16.44
N LEU A 656 1.29 -3.23 17.31
CA LEU A 656 1.14 -2.39 18.51
C LEU A 656 0.84 -0.95 18.09
N ALA A 657 0.10 -0.21 18.90
CA ALA A 657 -0.43 1.10 18.52
C ALA A 657 -0.38 2.19 19.61
N TYR A 658 0.54 2.13 20.55
CA TYR A 658 0.85 3.25 21.44
C TYR A 658 1.45 4.42 20.64
N ALA A 659 2.28 4.10 19.65
CA ALA A 659 2.81 5.00 18.65
C ALA A 659 2.46 4.51 17.24
N THR A 660 2.12 5.43 16.32
CA THR A 660 1.87 5.15 14.92
C THR A 660 2.57 6.16 14.03
N THR A 661 2.62 5.90 12.71
CA THR A 661 3.09 6.93 11.79
C THR A 661 2.00 7.98 11.53
N ILE A 662 2.41 9.21 11.22
CA ILE A 662 1.48 10.30 10.87
C ILE A 662 0.58 9.89 9.70
N HIS A 663 1.11 9.16 8.71
CA HIS A 663 0.34 8.65 7.57
C HIS A 663 -0.78 7.69 7.99
N LYS A 664 -0.52 6.80 8.94
CA LYS A 664 -1.54 5.87 9.47
C LYS A 664 -2.59 6.56 10.37
N ALA A 665 -2.30 7.77 10.84
CA ALA A 665 -3.23 8.56 11.65
C ALA A 665 -4.17 9.45 10.82
N MET A 666 -4.05 9.44 9.49
CA MET A 666 -4.95 10.21 8.61
C MET A 666 -6.39 9.75 8.78
N GLY A 667 -7.34 10.69 8.77
CA GLY A 667 -8.75 10.42 9.07
C GLY A 667 -9.07 10.17 10.56
N SER A 668 -8.06 10.25 11.46
CA SER A 668 -8.21 10.05 12.90
C SER A 668 -8.07 11.36 13.68
N GLU A 669 -8.57 11.37 14.92
CA GLU A 669 -8.40 12.48 15.85
C GLU A 669 -8.24 11.96 17.27
N TYR A 670 -7.42 12.65 18.04
CA TYR A 670 -7.07 12.30 19.42
C TYR A 670 -7.20 13.52 20.32
N GLU A 671 -7.41 13.34 21.60
CA GLU A 671 -7.38 14.47 22.53
C GLU A 671 -5.99 15.08 22.62
N THR A 672 -4.98 14.24 22.84
CA THR A 672 -3.58 14.64 22.89
C THR A 672 -2.75 13.93 21.82
N VAL A 673 -1.93 14.70 21.12
CA VAL A 673 -0.93 14.20 20.15
C VAL A 673 0.47 14.56 20.63
N ILE A 674 1.36 13.58 20.63
CA ILE A 674 2.79 13.74 20.93
C ILE A 674 3.59 13.46 19.66
N MET A 675 4.53 14.34 19.27
CA MET A 675 5.30 14.19 18.04
C MET A 675 6.80 14.40 18.28
N PRO A 676 7.67 13.47 17.83
CA PRO A 676 9.12 13.68 17.81
C PRO A 676 9.56 14.63 16.70
N LEU A 677 10.50 15.51 16.99
CA LEU A 677 11.12 16.43 16.05
C LEU A 677 12.65 16.26 16.07
N LEU A 678 13.16 15.36 15.24
CA LEU A 678 14.56 14.95 15.23
C LEU A 678 15.25 15.22 13.91
N LYS A 679 16.52 15.57 13.94
CA LYS A 679 17.35 15.81 12.75
C LYS A 679 17.44 14.58 11.84
N ALA A 680 17.43 13.39 12.43
CA ALA A 680 17.33 12.12 11.66
C ALA A 680 16.04 12.01 10.83
N HIS A 681 14.98 12.70 11.24
CA HIS A 681 13.68 12.70 10.58
C HIS A 681 13.56 13.75 9.45
N THR A 682 14.59 14.53 9.16
CA THR A 682 14.52 15.69 8.24
C THR A 682 14.09 15.32 6.83
N ILE A 683 14.40 14.11 6.35
CA ILE A 683 13.99 13.64 5.02
C ILE A 683 12.46 13.65 4.89
N MET A 684 11.76 13.22 5.94
CA MET A 684 10.29 13.11 5.96
C MET A 684 9.61 14.35 6.56
N MET A 685 10.35 15.19 7.30
CA MET A 685 9.77 16.37 7.96
C MET A 685 9.60 17.53 6.98
N TYR A 686 8.36 17.75 6.54
CA TYR A 686 7.93 18.88 5.73
C TYR A 686 6.61 19.45 6.25
N ARG A 687 6.25 20.64 5.79
CA ARG A 687 5.14 21.45 6.30
C ARG A 687 3.84 20.67 6.46
N ASN A 688 3.45 19.94 5.41
CA ASN A 688 2.16 19.23 5.39
C ASN A 688 2.14 18.03 6.33
N LEU A 689 3.28 17.34 6.51
CA LEU A 689 3.39 16.27 7.50
C LEU A 689 3.21 16.81 8.92
N LEU A 690 3.91 17.89 9.23
CA LEU A 690 3.82 18.60 10.53
C LEU A 690 2.39 19.09 10.76
N TYR A 691 1.82 19.80 9.79
CA TYR A 691 0.44 20.31 9.83
C TYR A 691 -0.58 19.17 10.05
N THR A 692 -0.46 18.08 9.28
CA THR A 692 -1.36 16.92 9.43
C THR A 692 -1.27 16.33 10.83
N GLY A 693 -0.06 16.15 11.37
CA GLY A 693 0.12 15.60 12.71
C GLY A 693 -0.48 16.49 13.80
N ILE A 694 -0.21 17.79 13.76
CA ILE A 694 -0.73 18.76 14.72
C ILE A 694 -2.25 18.83 14.67
N THR A 695 -2.84 18.84 13.48
CA THR A 695 -4.30 18.94 13.33
C THR A 695 -5.07 17.67 13.70
N ARG A 696 -4.38 16.59 14.06
CA ARG A 696 -5.02 15.38 14.66
C ARG A 696 -5.40 15.61 16.13
N ALA A 697 -4.82 16.61 16.79
CA ALA A 697 -5.11 16.91 18.19
C ALA A 697 -6.39 17.74 18.36
N LYS A 698 -7.17 17.39 19.37
CA LYS A 698 -8.38 18.13 19.80
C LYS A 698 -8.11 19.11 20.91
N LYS A 699 -7.30 18.71 21.90
CA LYS A 699 -7.08 19.46 23.14
C LYS A 699 -5.62 19.85 23.34
N ARG A 700 -4.66 18.98 23.00
CA ARG A 700 -3.25 19.23 23.31
C ARG A 700 -2.32 18.68 22.24
N VAL A 701 -1.31 19.45 21.88
CA VAL A 701 -0.15 19.05 21.08
C VAL A 701 1.11 19.18 21.91
N VAL A 702 1.93 18.13 21.91
CA VAL A 702 3.24 18.12 22.54
C VAL A 702 4.30 17.79 21.50
N LEU A 703 5.12 18.75 21.15
CA LEU A 703 6.26 18.59 20.26
C LEU A 703 7.52 18.37 21.08
N ILE A 704 8.25 17.28 20.84
CA ILE A 704 9.45 16.93 21.62
C ILE A 704 10.64 16.77 20.70
N GLY A 705 11.73 17.50 20.94
CA GLY A 705 12.96 17.39 20.16
C GLY A 705 13.62 18.72 19.83
N GLN A 706 14.06 18.90 18.60
CA GLN A 706 14.92 20.00 18.16
C GLN A 706 14.12 21.11 17.47
N LYS A 707 14.17 22.31 17.99
CA LYS A 707 13.44 23.49 17.48
C LYS A 707 13.86 23.87 16.05
N GLN A 708 15.10 23.61 15.69
CA GLN A 708 15.60 23.83 14.33
C GLN A 708 14.87 22.94 13.30
N VAL A 709 14.55 21.69 13.67
CA VAL A 709 13.81 20.75 12.82
C VAL A 709 12.38 21.23 12.59
N LEU A 710 11.73 21.78 13.63
CA LEU A 710 10.43 22.41 13.53
C LEU A 710 10.43 23.54 12.48
N PHE A 711 11.38 24.46 12.59
CA PHE A 711 11.47 25.61 11.67
C PHE A 711 11.78 25.16 10.23
N MET A 712 12.69 24.19 10.08
CA MET A 712 12.99 23.63 8.77
C MET A 712 11.76 22.96 8.14
N ALA A 713 11.00 22.19 8.92
CA ALA A 713 9.77 21.56 8.44
C ALA A 713 8.74 22.60 7.97
N ILE A 714 8.58 23.70 8.69
CA ILE A 714 7.67 24.81 8.33
C ILE A 714 8.05 25.44 6.98
N HIS A 715 9.34 25.63 6.72
CA HIS A 715 9.79 26.21 5.45
C HIS A 715 9.76 25.24 4.28
N ARG A 716 9.80 23.93 4.53
CA ARG A 716 9.84 22.91 3.48
C ARG A 716 8.42 22.53 3.02
N ASN A 717 8.02 23.06 1.86
CA ASN A 717 6.75 22.73 1.20
C ASN A 717 7.00 21.79 0.03
N GLU A 718 6.59 20.53 0.15
CA GLU A 718 6.80 19.47 -0.85
C GLU A 718 5.56 19.21 -1.74
N ILE A 719 4.36 19.60 -1.29
CA ILE A 719 3.11 19.32 -2.05
C ILE A 719 3.10 20.02 -3.41
N GLY A 720 3.60 21.26 -3.47
CA GLY A 720 3.66 22.02 -4.72
C GLY A 720 4.64 21.48 -5.76
N LYS A 721 5.38 20.42 -5.43
CA LYS A 721 6.40 19.84 -6.31
C LYS A 721 5.93 18.61 -7.10
N ARG A 722 4.67 18.19 -6.96
CA ARG A 722 4.15 17.08 -7.75
C ARG A 722 3.81 17.55 -9.17
N ASN A 723 4.42 16.92 -10.16
CA ASN A 723 4.19 17.23 -11.57
C ASN A 723 2.84 16.64 -12.02
N THR A 724 1.90 17.50 -12.40
CA THR A 724 0.58 17.16 -12.93
C THR A 724 0.11 18.28 -13.85
N LEU A 725 -0.67 17.97 -14.86
CA LEU A 725 -1.33 18.93 -15.75
C LEU A 725 -2.86 18.85 -15.62
N LEU A 726 -3.37 18.18 -14.59
CA LEU A 726 -4.80 17.94 -14.42
C LEU A 726 -5.60 19.24 -14.44
N GLY A 727 -5.21 20.24 -13.67
CA GLY A 727 -5.90 21.54 -13.61
C GLY A 727 -5.93 22.24 -14.96
N MET A 728 -4.81 22.29 -15.67
CA MET A 728 -4.72 22.86 -17.02
C MET A 728 -5.60 22.11 -18.02
N ARG A 729 -5.62 20.77 -17.97
CA ARG A 729 -6.48 19.94 -18.85
C ARG A 729 -7.96 20.16 -18.56
N ILE A 730 -8.36 20.26 -17.29
CA ILE A 730 -9.74 20.59 -16.89
C ILE A 730 -10.15 21.92 -17.51
N GLN A 731 -9.30 22.95 -17.40
CA GLN A 731 -9.57 24.28 -17.97
C GLN A 731 -9.67 24.24 -19.51
N MET A 732 -8.81 23.49 -20.19
CA MET A 732 -8.85 23.33 -21.65
C MET A 732 -10.14 22.64 -22.11
N TYR A 733 -10.52 21.53 -21.49
CA TYR A 733 -11.74 20.82 -21.82
C TYR A 733 -12.99 21.65 -21.46
N PHE A 734 -12.98 22.31 -20.31
CA PHE A 734 -14.08 23.21 -19.92
C PHE A 734 -14.29 24.30 -20.98
N LYS A 735 -13.24 24.98 -21.43
CA LYS A 735 -13.34 25.99 -22.50
C LYS A 735 -13.95 25.42 -23.78
N ALA A 736 -13.52 24.23 -24.20
CA ALA A 736 -14.06 23.56 -25.37
C ALA A 736 -15.55 23.21 -25.25
N TYR A 737 -15.96 22.68 -24.10
CA TYR A 737 -17.34 22.27 -23.84
C TYR A 737 -18.26 23.46 -23.57
N ALA A 738 -17.83 24.47 -22.81
CA ALA A 738 -18.57 25.68 -22.54
C ALA A 738 -18.89 26.42 -23.83
N LYS A 739 -17.93 26.55 -24.78
CA LYS A 739 -18.15 27.13 -26.09
C LYS A 739 -19.24 26.38 -26.87
N LYS A 740 -19.25 25.03 -26.83
CA LYS A 740 -20.30 24.21 -27.48
C LYS A 740 -21.68 24.36 -26.81
N ALA A 741 -21.71 24.54 -25.51
CA ALA A 741 -22.94 24.67 -24.71
C ALA A 741 -23.45 26.11 -24.59
N GLY A 742 -22.75 27.10 -25.15
CA GLY A 742 -23.12 28.52 -25.03
C GLY A 742 -22.97 29.08 -23.60
N ILE A 743 -22.14 28.46 -22.78
CA ILE A 743 -21.86 28.88 -21.39
C ILE A 743 -20.77 29.96 -21.40
N PRO A 744 -20.92 31.07 -20.67
CA PRO A 744 -19.90 32.12 -20.61
C PRO A 744 -18.59 31.59 -19.98
N ILE A 745 -17.47 31.88 -20.63
CA ILE A 745 -16.16 31.53 -20.14
C ILE A 745 -15.62 32.68 -19.29
N PRO A 746 -15.13 32.45 -18.06
CA PRO A 746 -14.53 33.51 -17.25
C PRO A 746 -13.36 34.17 -17.96
N ALA A 747 -13.31 35.50 -18.01
CA ALA A 747 -12.23 36.24 -18.69
C ALA A 747 -10.83 35.90 -18.18
N ALA A 748 -10.69 35.68 -16.86
CA ALA A 748 -9.45 35.27 -16.25
C ALA A 748 -8.93 33.90 -16.78
N LEU A 749 -9.83 32.98 -17.14
CA LEU A 749 -9.46 31.69 -17.73
C LEU A 749 -8.95 31.85 -19.17
N GLU A 750 -9.55 32.74 -19.94
CA GLU A 750 -9.07 33.02 -21.31
C GLU A 750 -7.65 33.56 -21.32
N GLU A 751 -7.33 34.45 -20.38
CA GLU A 751 -6.01 35.03 -20.24
C GLU A 751 -4.96 34.00 -19.77
N GLN A 752 -5.32 33.16 -18.77
CA GLN A 752 -4.44 32.09 -18.29
C GLN A 752 -4.10 31.07 -19.40
N LEU A 753 -5.07 30.67 -20.20
CA LEU A 753 -4.86 29.71 -21.29
C LEU A 753 -4.09 30.31 -22.48
N LYS A 754 -4.13 31.62 -22.71
CA LYS A 754 -3.28 32.29 -23.71
C LYS A 754 -1.80 32.33 -23.29
N ASN A 755 -1.54 32.46 -21.99
CA ASN A 755 -0.19 32.48 -21.43
C ASN A 755 0.45 31.08 -21.30
N ALA A 756 -0.37 30.02 -21.30
CA ALA A 756 0.09 28.61 -21.20
C ALA A 756 0.25 27.90 -22.56
N SER A 757 -0.23 28.49 -23.66
CA SER A 757 -0.08 28.01 -25.04
C SER A 757 1.22 28.49 -25.65
#